data_cd57600770fde9cbbd82ce3b96b3fb7f
#
_entry.id   cd57600770fde9cbbd82ce3b96b3fb7f
#
_cell.length_a   1.000
_cell.length_b   1.000
_cell.length_c   1.000
_cell.angle_alpha   90.00
_cell.angle_beta   90.00
_cell.angle_gamma   90.00
#
_symmetry.space_group_name_H-M   'P 1'
#
loop_
_entity.id
_entity.type
_entity.pdbx_description
1 polymer ?
#
loop_
_entity_poly.entity_id
_entity_poly.type
_entity_poly.pdbx_seq_one_letter_code
_entity_poly.pdbx_strand_id
1 'polypeptide(L)'
;MTNPLLTAADLPSFSAIQSEHVEPALDQVLAENRAELEQLLAANTVYTWDNLIHPLEALDDRLHKVWSPVSHLQAVCDSESLRAAYNAGLPKLSAYHSELGQHAGLYQAYRQIADGTEYAQLNAAQRKVIDDALRDFRLSGIALPPDQQTRYQEIQQELASLSAKFSENVLDATQAWTKHLTESGSLAGLPDSAQALARQAAQQRGLDGWLLTLDLPSYLPVLNYADDRGLRRELYDAYCTRASEQGPHAGQWDNGPVIERILALRHELARLLGFGDYAEYSLATKMADSPNQVLAFLNDLAGRAKPQAQRELTELREFAREQFGQNDLQAWDIGYYAEKLRLHRYRLSPEELRPYFPITRVLPGLFGVAERLFGISVRPITGVETWHTDVQVYEISNADGIHRGRFYLDLYARPHKRGGAWMDGCLARRLVGDAVRLPAAYLVGNFTPPVGDDPALLTHNEVITMFHEFGHGLHHLLTTVNDLPVAGIHGVEWDAVELPSQFLENWCWSREALDLLAGHYQTGEPLPEKLYQRMLTAKHFQAGIFLVRQLEFALFDFRLHHEYDPAQGGRVLEILNAVRQQVAVITPPDYNRFPNAFTHIFSGGYAAGYYSYKWAEVLSADAFSAFEEHGIFDAVTGTRFRENILEVGGSRPAMSSFMAFRGREPQIEPLLRLSGITA
;
A
#
# COMPACT_ATOMS: atom_id res chain seq x y z
N MET A 1 12.53 26.78 23.14
CA MET A 1 11.73 25.55 23.37
C MET A 1 12.50 24.39 22.78
N THR A 2 12.50 23.25 23.40
CA THR A 2 13.13 22.03 22.82
C THR A 2 12.30 21.59 21.63
N ASN A 3 12.96 21.24 20.50
CA ASN A 3 12.30 20.75 19.30
C ASN A 3 11.60 19.41 19.59
N PRO A 4 10.29 19.26 19.36
CA PRO A 4 9.55 18.05 19.70
C PRO A 4 9.99 16.80 18.90
N LEU A 5 10.58 16.98 17.72
CA LEU A 5 11.15 15.91 16.91
C LEU A 5 12.47 15.34 17.49
N LEU A 6 13.12 16.04 18.42
CA LEU A 6 14.38 15.64 19.05
C LEU A 6 14.19 15.12 20.49
N THR A 7 12.95 14.88 20.89
CA THR A 7 12.67 14.37 22.24
C THR A 7 12.95 12.86 22.35
N ALA A 8 13.33 12.41 23.55
CA ALA A 8 13.58 11.01 23.84
C ALA A 8 12.29 10.16 24.01
N ALA A 9 11.11 10.73 23.70
CA ALA A 9 9.85 10.00 23.82
C ALA A 9 9.78 8.82 22.83
N ASP A 10 9.15 7.72 23.28
CA ASP A 10 8.98 6.55 22.41
C ASP A 10 7.98 6.81 21.28
N LEU A 11 6.94 7.59 21.51
CA LEU A 11 5.94 7.93 20.49
C LEU A 11 5.97 9.43 20.19
N PRO A 12 5.69 9.84 18.93
CA PRO A 12 5.71 11.24 18.55
C PRO A 12 4.66 12.08 19.28
N SER A 13 5.05 13.30 19.69
CA SER A 13 4.13 14.31 20.23
C SER A 13 3.51 15.11 19.08
N PHE A 14 2.57 14.50 18.35
CA PHE A 14 2.00 15.05 17.11
C PHE A 14 1.45 16.48 17.27
N SER A 15 0.80 16.78 18.38
CA SER A 15 0.22 18.11 18.64
C SER A 15 1.27 19.23 18.77
N ALA A 16 2.51 18.88 19.11
CA ALA A 16 3.60 19.82 19.30
C ALA A 16 4.44 20.04 18.01
N ILE A 17 4.32 19.14 17.02
CA ILE A 17 5.11 19.23 15.79
C ILE A 17 4.54 20.32 14.88
N GLN A 18 5.42 21.27 14.49
CA GLN A 18 5.13 22.36 13.56
C GLN A 18 6.13 22.31 12.41
N SER A 19 5.78 22.92 11.26
CA SER A 19 6.65 22.95 10.08
C SER A 19 8.05 23.51 10.34
N GLU A 20 8.17 24.54 11.20
CA GLU A 20 9.45 25.13 11.57
C GLU A 20 10.37 24.23 12.39
N HIS A 21 9.86 23.12 12.93
CA HIS A 21 10.67 22.13 13.65
C HIS A 21 11.40 21.17 12.73
N VAL A 22 10.94 20.98 11.50
CA VAL A 22 11.37 19.91 10.60
C VAL A 22 12.81 20.06 10.17
N GLU A 23 13.15 21.15 9.47
CA GLU A 23 14.50 21.35 8.95
C GLU A 23 15.57 21.41 10.06
N PRO A 24 15.39 22.17 11.17
CA PRO A 24 16.39 22.20 12.24
C PRO A 24 16.62 20.84 12.89
N ALA A 25 15.58 20.03 13.10
CA ALA A 25 15.73 18.69 13.67
C ALA A 25 16.47 17.76 12.71
N LEU A 26 16.11 17.79 11.44
CA LEU A 26 16.75 16.97 10.41
C LEU A 26 18.24 17.34 10.27
N ASP A 27 18.56 18.63 10.14
CA ASP A 27 19.94 19.11 10.00
C ASP A 27 20.79 18.69 11.20
N GLN A 28 20.26 18.81 12.42
CA GLN A 28 20.95 18.38 13.63
C GLN A 28 21.25 16.89 13.62
N VAL A 29 20.23 16.04 13.38
CA VAL A 29 20.38 14.57 13.41
C VAL A 29 21.32 14.11 12.32
N LEU A 30 21.23 14.65 11.10
CA LEU A 30 22.13 14.30 10.02
C LEU A 30 23.60 14.66 10.35
N ALA A 31 23.83 15.83 10.97
CA ALA A 31 25.17 16.23 11.39
C ALA A 31 25.71 15.34 12.51
N GLU A 32 24.91 15.04 13.52
CA GLU A 32 25.26 14.13 14.62
C GLU A 32 25.58 12.73 14.11
N ASN A 33 24.74 12.19 13.24
CA ASN A 33 24.93 10.85 12.66
C ASN A 33 26.23 10.74 11.86
N ARG A 34 26.56 11.77 11.04
CA ARG A 34 27.84 11.82 10.32
C ARG A 34 29.03 11.82 11.27
N ALA A 35 28.99 12.68 12.29
CA ALA A 35 30.07 12.77 13.26
C ALA A 35 30.28 11.46 14.04
N GLU A 36 29.20 10.83 14.45
CA GLU A 36 29.23 9.54 15.16
C GLU A 36 29.73 8.41 14.28
N LEU A 37 29.33 8.34 13.01
CA LEU A 37 29.85 7.36 12.04
C LEU A 37 31.37 7.46 11.91
N GLU A 38 31.90 8.68 11.71
CA GLU A 38 33.35 8.88 11.61
C GLU A 38 34.08 8.47 12.90
N GLN A 39 33.50 8.75 14.07
CA GLN A 39 34.04 8.32 15.35
C GLN A 39 34.04 6.80 15.49
N LEU A 40 32.95 6.13 15.11
CA LEU A 40 32.85 4.66 15.13
C LEU A 40 33.93 4.00 14.26
N LEU A 41 34.14 4.54 13.05
CA LEU A 41 35.13 4.04 12.12
C LEU A 41 36.58 4.34 12.60
N ALA A 42 36.83 5.49 13.21
CA ALA A 42 38.13 5.86 13.72
C ALA A 42 38.53 5.13 15.01
N ALA A 43 37.54 4.77 15.84
CA ALA A 43 37.76 4.13 17.14
C ALA A 43 38.14 2.63 17.02
N ASN A 44 37.80 1.99 15.90
CA ASN A 44 37.94 0.56 15.72
C ASN A 44 38.84 0.22 14.53
N THR A 45 39.68 -0.80 14.67
CA THR A 45 40.45 -1.41 13.59
C THR A 45 39.99 -2.83 13.27
N VAL A 46 39.22 -3.42 14.19
CA VAL A 46 38.57 -4.70 14.04
C VAL A 46 37.09 -4.45 14.30
N TYR A 47 36.25 -4.72 13.30
CA TYR A 47 34.83 -4.49 13.38
C TYR A 47 34.08 -5.76 13.72
N THR A 48 33.07 -5.60 14.57
CA THR A 48 32.17 -6.65 15.07
C THR A 48 30.72 -6.19 14.98
N TRP A 49 29.81 -7.12 15.18
CA TRP A 49 28.37 -6.79 15.33
C TRP A 49 28.17 -5.71 16.40
N ASP A 50 28.76 -5.91 17.57
CA ASP A 50 28.53 -5.03 18.74
C ASP A 50 29.17 -3.65 18.60
N ASN A 51 30.34 -3.53 17.97
CA ASN A 51 31.04 -2.24 17.88
C ASN A 51 30.77 -1.46 16.58
N LEU A 52 30.07 -2.05 15.60
CA LEU A 52 29.71 -1.38 14.35
C LEU A 52 28.22 -1.42 14.09
N ILE A 53 27.62 -2.62 13.93
CA ILE A 53 26.25 -2.74 13.41
C ILE A 53 25.23 -2.22 14.43
N HIS A 54 25.33 -2.64 15.67
CA HIS A 54 24.43 -2.18 16.73
C HIS A 54 24.48 -0.64 16.92
N PRO A 55 25.64 0.05 16.94
CA PRO A 55 25.68 1.50 16.91
C PRO A 55 25.03 2.11 15.66
N LEU A 56 25.24 1.55 14.47
CA LEU A 56 24.64 2.04 13.22
C LEU A 56 23.12 1.96 13.25
N GLU A 57 22.54 0.90 13.79
CA GLU A 57 21.10 0.81 14.02
C GLU A 57 20.55 1.94 14.90
N ALA A 58 21.38 2.44 15.85
CA ALA A 58 20.97 3.55 16.70
C ALA A 58 20.95 4.89 15.94
N LEU A 59 21.88 5.07 14.98
CA LEU A 59 21.88 6.25 14.09
C LEU A 59 20.66 6.25 13.16
N ASP A 60 20.37 5.12 12.56
CA ASP A 60 19.23 4.95 11.66
C ASP A 60 17.90 5.18 12.40
N ASP A 61 17.75 4.57 13.56
CA ASP A 61 16.58 4.75 14.43
C ASP A 61 16.36 6.21 14.85
N ARG A 62 17.44 6.94 15.17
CA ARG A 62 17.36 8.35 15.54
C ARG A 62 16.84 9.19 14.35
N LEU A 63 17.33 8.93 13.16
CA LEU A 63 16.85 9.59 11.95
C LEU A 63 15.40 9.24 11.64
N HIS A 64 15.04 7.96 11.76
CA HIS A 64 13.68 7.49 11.55
C HIS A 64 12.68 8.15 12.51
N LYS A 65 13.02 8.30 13.79
CA LYS A 65 12.18 8.99 14.80
C LYS A 65 11.91 10.45 14.46
N VAL A 66 12.83 11.13 13.79
CA VAL A 66 12.63 12.50 13.31
C VAL A 66 11.77 12.54 12.06
N TRP A 67 12.03 11.66 11.11
CA TRP A 67 11.44 11.76 9.78
C TRP A 67 10.08 11.06 9.64
N SER A 68 9.86 9.91 10.29
CA SER A 68 8.61 9.16 10.21
C SER A 68 7.38 10.01 10.56
N PRO A 69 7.33 10.76 11.68
CA PRO A 69 6.18 11.60 11.98
C PRO A 69 5.98 12.76 10.99
N VAL A 70 7.05 13.29 10.39
CA VAL A 70 6.96 14.36 9.38
C VAL A 70 6.36 13.80 8.08
N SER A 71 6.87 12.68 7.60
CA SER A 71 6.35 11.99 6.41
C SER A 71 4.89 11.58 6.60
N HIS A 72 4.56 11.05 7.77
CA HIS A 72 3.20 10.67 8.11
C HIS A 72 2.25 11.88 8.12
N LEU A 73 2.59 12.96 8.82
CA LEU A 73 1.77 14.17 8.86
C LEU A 73 1.57 14.77 7.47
N GLN A 74 2.60 14.79 6.63
CA GLN A 74 2.46 15.23 5.24
C GLN A 74 1.45 14.39 4.46
N ALA A 75 1.40 13.08 4.69
CA ALA A 75 0.45 12.21 4.02
C ALA A 75 -1.00 12.33 4.53
N VAL A 76 -1.22 12.67 5.81
CA VAL A 76 -2.54 12.62 6.45
C VAL A 76 -3.11 13.97 6.88
N CYS A 77 -2.28 15.02 6.96
CA CYS A 77 -2.64 16.38 7.37
C CYS A 77 -1.85 17.42 6.56
N ASP A 78 -1.80 17.26 5.25
CA ASP A 78 -1.04 18.11 4.35
C ASP A 78 -1.43 19.59 4.49
N SER A 79 -0.41 20.45 4.46
CA SER A 79 -0.56 21.90 4.43
C SER A 79 0.59 22.52 3.64
N GLU A 80 0.42 23.72 3.12
CA GLU A 80 1.44 24.40 2.34
C GLU A 80 2.78 24.51 3.08
N SER A 81 2.75 24.89 4.38
CA SER A 81 3.95 25.03 5.20
C SER A 81 4.63 23.69 5.52
N LEU A 82 3.84 22.64 5.81
CA LEU A 82 4.39 21.32 6.08
C LEU A 82 4.95 20.68 4.81
N ARG A 83 4.24 20.82 3.68
CA ARG A 83 4.70 20.38 2.35
C ARG A 83 6.03 21.03 1.97
N ALA A 84 6.17 22.35 2.20
CA ALA A 84 7.41 23.06 1.95
C ALA A 84 8.58 22.53 2.80
N ALA A 85 8.35 22.31 4.10
CA ALA A 85 9.36 21.77 5.01
C ALA A 85 9.72 20.31 4.68
N TYR A 86 8.75 19.49 4.34
CA TYR A 86 8.95 18.11 3.88
C TYR A 86 9.81 18.08 2.60
N ASN A 87 9.45 18.88 1.59
CA ASN A 87 10.17 18.95 0.32
C ASN A 87 11.61 19.48 0.49
N ALA A 88 11.85 20.40 1.44
CA ALA A 88 13.20 20.82 1.77
C ALA A 88 14.05 19.72 2.44
N GLY A 89 13.42 18.81 3.16
CA GLY A 89 14.08 17.67 3.80
C GLY A 89 14.48 16.55 2.85
N LEU A 90 13.70 16.29 1.80
CA LEU A 90 13.91 15.14 0.89
C LEU A 90 15.31 15.11 0.25
N PRO A 91 15.84 16.19 -0.34
CA PRO A 91 17.20 16.17 -0.90
C PRO A 91 18.27 15.89 0.14
N LYS A 92 18.10 16.41 1.38
CA LYS A 92 19.05 16.20 2.49
C LYS A 92 19.11 14.73 2.90
N LEU A 93 17.96 14.06 2.99
CA LEU A 93 17.86 12.64 3.27
C LEU A 93 18.46 11.79 2.14
N SER A 94 18.09 12.11 0.90
CA SER A 94 18.62 11.42 -0.28
C SER A 94 20.14 11.51 -0.37
N ALA A 95 20.69 12.72 -0.10
CA ALA A 95 22.15 12.92 -0.03
C ALA A 95 22.77 12.07 1.06
N TYR A 96 22.22 12.08 2.28
CA TYR A 96 22.73 11.31 3.41
C TYR A 96 22.73 9.81 3.13
N HIS A 97 21.65 9.25 2.62
CA HIS A 97 21.59 7.82 2.29
C HIS A 97 22.57 7.45 1.18
N SER A 98 22.75 8.32 0.16
CA SER A 98 23.74 8.11 -0.89
C SER A 98 25.18 8.18 -0.37
N GLU A 99 25.47 9.12 0.53
CA GLU A 99 26.76 9.21 1.22
C GLU A 99 27.08 7.91 1.99
N LEU A 100 26.10 7.39 2.77
CA LEU A 100 26.28 6.13 3.50
C LEU A 100 26.50 4.95 2.55
N GLY A 101 25.66 4.81 1.50
CA GLY A 101 25.76 3.72 0.52
C GLY A 101 27.03 3.76 -0.33
N GLN A 102 27.72 4.91 -0.38
CA GLN A 102 28.99 5.09 -1.10
C GLN A 102 30.19 5.27 -0.17
N HIS A 103 30.02 5.07 1.15
CA HIS A 103 31.08 5.27 2.13
C HIS A 103 32.08 4.10 2.14
N ALA A 104 33.23 4.29 1.53
CA ALA A 104 34.24 3.22 1.35
C ALA A 104 34.69 2.58 2.67
N GLY A 105 34.91 3.40 3.73
CA GLY A 105 35.30 2.90 5.05
C GLY A 105 34.25 2.01 5.68
N LEU A 106 32.95 2.42 5.57
CA LEU A 106 31.83 1.65 6.07
C LEU A 106 31.69 0.32 5.30
N TYR A 107 31.75 0.35 3.98
CA TYR A 107 31.76 -0.87 3.15
C TYR A 107 32.88 -1.85 3.55
N GLN A 108 34.10 -1.36 3.75
CA GLN A 108 35.20 -2.22 4.18
C GLN A 108 34.99 -2.80 5.58
N ALA A 109 34.37 -2.05 6.48
CA ALA A 109 34.01 -2.54 7.81
C ALA A 109 33.00 -3.69 7.75
N TYR A 110 31.93 -3.55 6.94
CA TYR A 110 31.00 -4.66 6.68
C TYR A 110 31.67 -5.87 6.03
N ARG A 111 32.58 -5.65 5.06
CA ARG A 111 33.36 -6.72 4.43
C ARG A 111 34.24 -7.44 5.44
N GLN A 112 34.85 -6.71 6.38
CA GLN A 112 35.69 -7.33 7.41
C GLN A 112 34.86 -8.27 8.31
N ILE A 113 33.63 -7.90 8.67
CA ILE A 113 32.74 -8.78 9.42
C ILE A 113 32.36 -10.01 8.57
N ALA A 114 31.91 -9.81 7.32
CA ALA A 114 31.52 -10.88 6.42
C ALA A 114 32.60 -11.91 6.12
N ASP A 115 33.86 -11.45 5.92
CA ASP A 115 34.98 -12.28 5.63
C ASP A 115 35.68 -12.83 6.92
N GLY A 116 35.25 -12.37 8.10
CA GLY A 116 35.79 -12.70 9.40
C GLY A 116 35.21 -13.96 10.05
N THR A 117 35.86 -14.41 11.13
CA THR A 117 35.38 -15.59 11.89
C THR A 117 34.10 -15.35 12.67
N GLU A 118 33.77 -14.09 12.95
CA GLU A 118 32.52 -13.70 13.65
C GLU A 118 31.28 -14.03 12.83
N TYR A 119 31.31 -13.84 11.50
CA TYR A 119 30.16 -14.08 10.62
C TYR A 119 29.54 -15.47 10.81
N ALA A 120 30.38 -16.50 11.00
CA ALA A 120 29.89 -17.84 11.25
C ALA A 120 29.16 -18.01 12.60
N GLN A 121 29.42 -17.09 13.55
CA GLN A 121 28.81 -17.09 14.89
C GLN A 121 27.54 -16.27 14.96
N LEU A 122 27.31 -15.36 13.99
CA LEU A 122 26.10 -14.56 13.87
C LEU A 122 24.88 -15.46 13.67
N ASN A 123 23.73 -15.03 14.21
CA ASN A 123 22.46 -15.70 13.94
C ASN A 123 21.98 -15.44 12.49
N ALA A 124 20.87 -16.07 12.09
CA ALA A 124 20.37 -15.95 10.71
C ALA A 124 19.97 -14.51 10.34
N ALA A 125 19.31 -13.78 11.27
CA ALA A 125 18.91 -12.39 11.07
C ALA A 125 20.13 -11.48 10.90
N GLN A 126 21.12 -11.61 11.77
CA GLN A 126 22.35 -10.83 11.72
C GLN A 126 23.14 -11.07 10.42
N ARG A 127 23.25 -12.33 9.96
CA ARG A 127 23.87 -12.62 8.66
C ARG A 127 23.11 -11.97 7.51
N LYS A 128 21.76 -12.05 7.52
CA LYS A 128 20.93 -11.38 6.52
C LYS A 128 21.17 -9.87 6.49
N VAL A 129 21.29 -9.21 7.64
CA VAL A 129 21.64 -7.76 7.72
C VAL A 129 22.97 -7.48 7.04
N ILE A 130 24.00 -8.29 7.28
CA ILE A 130 25.31 -8.10 6.65
C ILE A 130 25.24 -8.32 5.12
N ASP A 131 24.60 -9.40 4.69
CA ASP A 131 24.48 -9.77 3.27
C ASP A 131 23.68 -8.74 2.49
N ASP A 132 22.55 -8.29 3.04
CA ASP A 132 21.72 -7.24 2.45
C ASP A 132 22.48 -5.91 2.37
N ALA A 133 23.16 -5.50 3.43
CA ALA A 133 23.97 -4.28 3.42
C ALA A 133 25.06 -4.32 2.33
N LEU A 134 25.76 -5.45 2.17
CA LEU A 134 26.77 -5.61 1.12
C LEU A 134 26.18 -5.61 -0.30
N ARG A 135 24.96 -6.13 -0.48
CA ARG A 135 24.20 -5.98 -1.72
C ARG A 135 23.86 -4.52 -1.96
N ASP A 136 23.33 -3.83 -0.94
CA ASP A 136 22.83 -2.47 -1.03
C ASP A 136 23.94 -1.44 -1.24
N PHE A 137 25.15 -1.66 -0.71
CA PHE A 137 26.35 -0.89 -1.09
C PHE A 137 26.62 -0.96 -2.59
N ARG A 138 26.50 -2.15 -3.19
CA ARG A 138 26.67 -2.32 -4.65
C ARG A 138 25.57 -1.60 -5.43
N LEU A 139 24.33 -1.70 -4.98
CA LEU A 139 23.17 -1.01 -5.57
C LEU A 139 23.22 0.51 -5.36
N SER A 140 23.99 0.98 -4.37
CA SER A 140 24.27 2.41 -4.14
C SER A 140 25.50 2.92 -4.92
N GLY A 141 26.13 2.06 -5.73
CA GLY A 141 27.21 2.47 -6.59
C GLY A 141 28.57 2.64 -5.88
N ILE A 142 28.85 1.88 -4.80
CA ILE A 142 30.13 1.94 -4.06
C ILE A 142 31.35 1.68 -4.97
N ALA A 143 31.18 0.88 -6.03
CA ALA A 143 32.24 0.53 -6.97
C ALA A 143 32.36 1.52 -8.14
N LEU A 144 31.52 2.53 -8.24
CA LEU A 144 31.53 3.51 -9.30
C LEU A 144 32.73 4.50 -9.14
N PRO A 145 33.28 5.03 -10.24
CA PRO A 145 34.18 6.17 -10.20
C PRO A 145 33.53 7.40 -9.53
N PRO A 146 34.31 8.33 -8.95
CA PRO A 146 33.79 9.46 -8.19
C PRO A 146 32.79 10.37 -8.95
N ASP A 147 33.02 10.59 -10.24
CA ASP A 147 32.12 11.36 -11.10
C ASP A 147 30.76 10.64 -11.28
N GLN A 148 30.76 9.33 -11.41
CA GLN A 148 29.56 8.52 -11.52
C GLN A 148 28.86 8.37 -10.16
N GLN A 149 29.59 8.34 -9.05
CA GLN A 149 28.99 8.40 -7.72
C GLN A 149 28.23 9.72 -7.50
N THR A 150 28.83 10.84 -7.92
CA THR A 150 28.15 12.14 -7.89
C THR A 150 26.89 12.12 -8.75
N ARG A 151 26.96 11.56 -9.95
CA ARG A 151 25.79 11.44 -10.82
C ARG A 151 24.67 10.58 -10.22
N TYR A 152 25.03 9.48 -9.57
CA TYR A 152 24.07 8.65 -8.80
C TYR A 152 23.35 9.48 -7.74
N GLN A 153 24.07 10.28 -6.94
CA GLN A 153 23.49 11.15 -5.91
C GLN A 153 22.51 12.16 -6.49
N GLU A 154 22.90 12.81 -7.60
CA GLU A 154 22.00 13.76 -8.31
C GLU A 154 20.72 13.10 -8.77
N ILE A 155 20.81 11.90 -9.35
CA ILE A 155 19.66 11.12 -9.82
C ILE A 155 18.73 10.79 -8.65
N GLN A 156 19.26 10.30 -7.53
CA GLN A 156 18.46 9.94 -6.36
C GLN A 156 17.74 11.15 -5.75
N GLN A 157 18.42 12.31 -5.66
CA GLN A 157 17.81 13.54 -5.16
C GLN A 157 16.69 14.03 -6.08
N GLU A 158 16.91 13.98 -7.39
CA GLU A 158 15.91 14.39 -8.37
C GLU A 158 14.72 13.44 -8.37
N LEU A 159 14.92 12.13 -8.31
CA LEU A 159 13.85 11.12 -8.20
C LEU A 159 13.00 11.32 -6.94
N ALA A 160 13.62 11.58 -5.78
CA ALA A 160 12.89 11.85 -4.55
C ALA A 160 11.97 13.08 -4.68
N SER A 161 12.49 14.17 -5.24
CA SER A 161 11.73 15.40 -5.47
C SER A 161 10.60 15.22 -6.47
N LEU A 162 10.86 14.49 -7.57
CA LEU A 162 9.85 14.22 -8.60
C LEU A 162 8.74 13.29 -8.10
N SER A 163 9.08 12.30 -7.27
CA SER A 163 8.09 11.40 -6.66
C SER A 163 7.15 12.14 -5.71
N ALA A 164 7.69 13.04 -4.89
CA ALA A 164 6.87 13.92 -4.05
C ALA A 164 5.96 14.82 -4.89
N LYS A 165 6.53 15.48 -5.92
CA LYS A 165 5.77 16.34 -6.84
C LYS A 165 4.65 15.58 -7.56
N PHE A 166 4.91 14.34 -7.98
CA PHE A 166 3.89 13.49 -8.59
C PHE A 166 2.70 13.26 -7.65
N SER A 167 2.97 12.88 -6.41
CA SER A 167 1.94 12.62 -5.40
C SER A 167 1.14 13.87 -5.05
N GLU A 168 1.81 15.00 -4.87
CA GLU A 168 1.19 16.29 -4.60
C GLU A 168 0.26 16.72 -5.74
N ASN A 169 0.70 16.59 -7.00
CA ASN A 169 -0.12 16.90 -8.16
C ASN A 169 -1.40 16.05 -8.20
N VAL A 170 -1.32 14.77 -7.84
CA VAL A 170 -2.51 13.89 -7.79
C VAL A 170 -3.44 14.32 -6.67
N LEU A 171 -2.92 14.65 -5.49
CA LEU A 171 -3.71 15.12 -4.35
C LEU A 171 -4.43 16.42 -4.71
N ASP A 172 -3.70 17.41 -5.19
CA ASP A 172 -4.24 18.73 -5.54
C ASP A 172 -5.29 18.63 -6.66
N ALA A 173 -5.02 17.88 -7.73
CA ALA A 173 -5.97 17.65 -8.81
C ALA A 173 -7.25 16.91 -8.34
N THR A 174 -7.13 16.01 -7.36
CA THR A 174 -8.28 15.31 -6.78
C THR A 174 -9.14 16.26 -5.95
N GLN A 175 -8.53 17.09 -5.13
CA GLN A 175 -9.25 17.98 -4.20
C GLN A 175 -9.80 19.25 -4.86
N ALA A 176 -9.22 19.70 -5.95
CA ALA A 176 -9.65 20.89 -6.67
C ALA A 176 -11.00 20.73 -7.37
N TRP A 177 -11.36 19.50 -7.75
CA TRP A 177 -12.62 19.28 -8.46
C TRP A 177 -13.77 18.99 -7.51
N THR A 178 -14.88 19.71 -7.72
CA THR A 178 -16.14 19.47 -7.00
C THR A 178 -17.33 19.75 -7.90
N LYS A 179 -18.44 19.06 -7.64
CA LYS A 179 -19.75 19.30 -8.29
C LYS A 179 -20.79 19.62 -7.24
N HIS A 180 -21.25 20.86 -7.23
CA HIS A 180 -22.37 21.29 -6.38
C HIS A 180 -23.69 21.04 -7.08
N LEU A 181 -24.62 20.36 -6.38
CA LEU A 181 -25.96 20.02 -6.85
C LEU A 181 -27.00 20.65 -5.88
N THR A 182 -28.00 21.33 -6.44
CA THR A 182 -29.08 21.96 -5.68
C THR A 182 -30.45 21.29 -5.92
N GLU A 183 -30.54 20.48 -6.97
CA GLU A 183 -31.77 19.80 -7.35
C GLU A 183 -31.71 18.32 -6.97
N SER A 184 -32.67 17.82 -6.19
CA SER A 184 -32.72 16.42 -5.75
C SER A 184 -32.88 15.42 -6.91
N GLY A 185 -33.47 15.85 -8.02
CA GLY A 185 -33.60 15.02 -9.22
C GLY A 185 -32.26 14.55 -9.81
N SER A 186 -31.20 15.33 -9.62
CA SER A 186 -29.85 14.95 -10.08
C SER A 186 -29.23 13.79 -9.27
N LEU A 187 -29.84 13.42 -8.13
CA LEU A 187 -29.39 12.34 -7.25
C LEU A 187 -30.12 11.02 -7.52
N ALA A 188 -30.95 10.96 -8.54
CA ALA A 188 -31.73 9.75 -8.86
C ALA A 188 -30.82 8.53 -9.00
N GLY A 189 -31.17 7.43 -8.35
CA GLY A 189 -30.42 6.19 -8.31
C GLY A 189 -29.34 6.11 -7.23
N LEU A 190 -28.86 7.26 -6.68
CA LEU A 190 -27.86 7.25 -5.61
C LEU A 190 -28.43 6.68 -4.30
N PRO A 191 -27.70 5.80 -3.60
CA PRO A 191 -28.08 5.33 -2.27
C PRO A 191 -28.23 6.47 -1.27
N ASP A 192 -29.09 6.30 -0.26
CA ASP A 192 -29.31 7.30 0.79
C ASP A 192 -27.99 7.62 1.55
N SER A 193 -27.14 6.64 1.74
CA SER A 193 -25.80 6.80 2.35
C SER A 193 -24.92 7.77 1.57
N ALA A 194 -24.89 7.65 0.23
CA ALA A 194 -24.12 8.52 -0.64
C ALA A 194 -24.72 9.94 -0.72
N GLN A 195 -26.06 10.05 -0.73
CA GLN A 195 -26.75 11.34 -0.68
C GLN A 195 -26.48 12.07 0.64
N ALA A 196 -26.50 11.34 1.76
CA ALA A 196 -26.22 11.90 3.09
C ALA A 196 -24.75 12.37 3.18
N LEU A 197 -23.79 11.60 2.68
CA LEU A 197 -22.40 11.99 2.62
C LEU A 197 -22.19 13.26 1.77
N ALA A 198 -22.80 13.33 0.60
CA ALA A 198 -22.71 14.50 -0.27
C ALA A 198 -23.34 15.75 0.36
N ARG A 199 -24.45 15.59 1.11
CA ARG A 199 -25.06 16.68 1.89
C ARG A 199 -24.15 17.16 3.00
N GLN A 200 -23.54 16.26 3.75
CA GLN A 200 -22.57 16.60 4.80
C GLN A 200 -21.38 17.37 4.22
N ALA A 201 -20.84 16.93 3.07
CA ALA A 201 -19.76 17.62 2.38
C ALA A 201 -20.13 19.05 1.94
N ALA A 202 -21.36 19.27 1.49
CA ALA A 202 -21.87 20.60 1.19
C ALA A 202 -21.96 21.47 2.45
N GLN A 203 -22.55 20.95 3.53
CA GLN A 203 -22.71 21.68 4.80
C GLN A 203 -21.36 22.09 5.40
N GLN A 204 -20.36 21.22 5.35
CA GLN A 204 -18.98 21.54 5.82
C GLN A 204 -18.36 22.71 5.07
N ARG A 205 -18.80 22.99 3.84
CA ARG A 205 -18.38 24.14 3.03
C ARG A 205 -19.38 25.32 3.04
N GLY A 206 -20.39 25.25 3.90
CA GLY A 206 -21.41 26.30 4.01
C GLY A 206 -22.34 26.38 2.80
N LEU A 207 -22.51 25.27 2.07
CA LEU A 207 -23.38 25.19 0.89
C LEU A 207 -24.68 24.45 1.20
N ASP A 208 -25.78 24.89 0.60
CA ASP A 208 -27.03 24.14 0.58
C ASP A 208 -26.97 23.05 -0.51
N GLY A 209 -27.76 21.97 -0.33
CA GLY A 209 -27.81 20.88 -1.31
C GLY A 209 -26.76 19.81 -1.09
N TRP A 210 -26.04 19.41 -2.14
CA TRP A 210 -25.11 18.28 -2.13
C TRP A 210 -23.83 18.64 -2.87
N LEU A 211 -22.70 18.14 -2.37
CA LEU A 211 -21.40 18.33 -2.98
C LEU A 211 -20.75 16.98 -3.27
N LEU A 212 -20.47 16.72 -4.55
CA LEU A 212 -19.72 15.56 -4.98
C LEU A 212 -18.23 15.93 -5.13
N THR A 213 -17.36 15.00 -4.76
CA THR A 213 -15.90 15.12 -4.88
C THR A 213 -15.33 13.93 -5.66
N LEU A 214 -14.02 13.94 -5.94
CA LEU A 214 -13.32 12.80 -6.54
C LEU A 214 -12.73 11.83 -5.51
N ASP A 215 -13.01 12.01 -4.21
CA ASP A 215 -12.69 11.02 -3.20
C ASP A 215 -13.52 9.75 -3.43
N LEU A 216 -12.92 8.57 -3.24
CA LEU A 216 -13.56 7.30 -3.58
C LEU A 216 -14.95 7.10 -2.96
N PRO A 217 -15.20 7.47 -1.67
CA PRO A 217 -16.53 7.35 -1.08
C PRO A 217 -17.62 8.24 -1.74
N SER A 218 -17.21 9.30 -2.43
CA SER A 218 -18.12 10.18 -3.21
C SER A 218 -18.21 9.72 -4.68
N TYR A 219 -17.06 9.41 -5.30
CA TYR A 219 -16.93 9.07 -6.72
C TYR A 219 -17.60 7.73 -7.08
N LEU A 220 -17.25 6.65 -6.36
CA LEU A 220 -17.71 5.31 -6.72
C LEU A 220 -19.25 5.15 -6.69
N PRO A 221 -19.99 5.66 -5.68
CA PRO A 221 -21.45 5.58 -5.70
C PRO A 221 -22.08 6.26 -6.92
N VAL A 222 -21.51 7.36 -7.40
CA VAL A 222 -22.01 8.02 -8.61
C VAL A 222 -21.85 7.12 -9.83
N LEU A 223 -20.66 6.54 -10.02
CA LEU A 223 -20.38 5.65 -11.15
C LEU A 223 -21.21 4.38 -11.15
N ASN A 224 -21.56 3.87 -9.95
CA ASN A 224 -22.25 2.60 -9.78
C ASN A 224 -23.76 2.74 -9.73
N TYR A 225 -24.30 3.88 -9.27
CA TYR A 225 -25.73 3.98 -8.95
C TYR A 225 -26.47 5.16 -9.57
N ALA A 226 -25.80 6.28 -9.90
CA ALA A 226 -26.50 7.45 -10.44
C ALA A 226 -27.18 7.13 -11.77
N ASP A 227 -28.49 7.39 -11.87
CA ASP A 227 -29.25 7.17 -13.10
C ASP A 227 -28.86 8.16 -14.21
N ASP A 228 -28.40 9.37 -13.84
CA ASP A 228 -27.93 10.38 -14.78
C ASP A 228 -26.59 9.96 -15.41
N ARG A 229 -26.66 9.54 -16.69
CA ARG A 229 -25.49 9.17 -17.50
C ARG A 229 -24.52 10.32 -17.70
N GLY A 230 -25.06 11.56 -17.80
CA GLY A 230 -24.23 12.77 -17.95
C GLY A 230 -23.39 13.02 -16.71
N LEU A 231 -23.96 12.85 -15.52
CA LEU A 231 -23.26 12.97 -14.25
C LEU A 231 -22.17 11.90 -14.11
N ARG A 232 -22.47 10.63 -14.44
CA ARG A 232 -21.47 9.57 -14.43
C ARG A 232 -20.29 9.89 -15.35
N ARG A 233 -20.57 10.35 -16.57
CA ARG A 233 -19.53 10.77 -17.52
C ARG A 233 -18.69 11.93 -16.99
N GLU A 234 -19.33 12.97 -16.47
CA GLU A 234 -18.62 14.15 -15.92
C GLU A 234 -17.63 13.78 -14.82
N LEU A 235 -18.06 12.93 -13.86
CA LEU A 235 -17.17 12.45 -12.80
C LEU A 235 -16.07 11.52 -13.37
N TYR A 236 -16.42 10.63 -14.28
CA TYR A 236 -15.44 9.75 -14.92
C TYR A 236 -14.37 10.57 -15.64
N ASP A 237 -14.78 11.55 -16.47
CA ASP A 237 -13.86 12.41 -17.21
C ASP A 237 -12.93 13.17 -16.26
N ALA A 238 -13.49 13.77 -15.21
CA ALA A 238 -12.72 14.48 -14.19
C ALA A 238 -11.72 13.56 -13.45
N TYR A 239 -12.16 12.34 -13.11
CA TYR A 239 -11.32 11.39 -12.37
C TYR A 239 -10.20 10.79 -13.21
N CYS A 240 -10.49 10.37 -14.44
CA CYS A 240 -9.51 9.68 -15.30
C CYS A 240 -8.53 10.62 -15.98
N THR A 241 -8.71 11.93 -15.88
CA THR A 241 -7.83 12.97 -16.43
C THR A 241 -7.10 13.78 -15.36
N ARG A 242 -7.19 13.37 -14.08
CA ARG A 242 -6.49 14.04 -12.99
C ARG A 242 -4.99 14.13 -13.27
N ALA A 243 -4.40 15.22 -12.85
CA ALA A 243 -2.97 15.48 -12.95
C ALA A 243 -2.42 15.29 -14.39
N SER A 244 -3.16 15.77 -15.41
CA SER A 244 -2.76 15.62 -16.80
C SER A 244 -3.04 16.89 -17.63
N GLU A 245 -2.66 16.81 -18.90
CA GLU A 245 -2.96 17.81 -19.93
C GLU A 245 -4.42 17.79 -20.42
N GLN A 246 -5.24 16.88 -19.89
CA GLN A 246 -6.65 16.68 -20.23
C GLN A 246 -7.58 17.09 -19.09
N GLY A 247 -8.87 17.22 -19.40
CA GLY A 247 -9.93 17.36 -18.43
C GLY A 247 -10.14 18.76 -17.85
N PRO A 248 -10.91 18.89 -16.74
CA PRO A 248 -11.34 20.18 -16.20
C PRO A 248 -10.19 21.09 -15.74
N HIS A 249 -9.09 20.51 -15.29
CA HIS A 249 -7.90 21.21 -14.79
C HIS A 249 -6.67 20.95 -15.69
N ALA A 250 -6.90 20.79 -16.99
CA ALA A 250 -5.86 20.47 -17.97
C ALA A 250 -4.60 21.34 -17.82
N GLY A 251 -3.44 20.69 -17.62
CA GLY A 251 -2.14 21.35 -17.52
C GLY A 251 -1.82 22.01 -16.16
N GLN A 252 -2.78 22.08 -15.21
CA GLN A 252 -2.52 22.77 -13.94
C GLN A 252 -1.60 21.96 -13.02
N TRP A 253 -1.74 20.64 -12.99
CA TRP A 253 -0.93 19.70 -12.20
C TRP A 253 -0.43 18.55 -13.08
N ASP A 254 0.03 18.83 -14.28
CA ASP A 254 0.37 17.81 -15.28
C ASP A 254 1.58 16.97 -14.86
N ASN A 255 1.36 15.69 -14.63
CA ASN A 255 2.38 14.69 -14.35
C ASN A 255 3.04 14.09 -15.61
N GLY A 256 2.59 14.42 -16.81
CA GLY A 256 3.20 13.93 -18.04
C GLY A 256 4.71 14.19 -18.12
N PRO A 257 5.17 15.46 -17.99
CA PRO A 257 6.60 15.78 -17.96
C PRO A 257 7.33 15.14 -16.76
N VAL A 258 6.67 14.99 -15.61
CA VAL A 258 7.25 14.35 -14.41
C VAL A 258 7.51 12.87 -14.68
N ILE A 259 6.56 12.16 -15.29
CA ILE A 259 6.70 10.75 -15.68
C ILE A 259 7.89 10.56 -16.64
N GLU A 260 7.95 11.36 -17.69
CA GLU A 260 9.05 11.29 -18.68
C GLU A 260 10.42 11.46 -18.01
N ARG A 261 10.52 12.41 -17.08
CA ARG A 261 11.78 12.64 -16.35
C ARG A 261 12.12 11.51 -15.39
N ILE A 262 11.13 10.99 -14.65
CA ILE A 262 11.33 9.82 -13.76
C ILE A 262 11.82 8.61 -14.55
N LEU A 263 11.21 8.29 -15.68
CA LEU A 263 11.60 7.15 -16.52
C LEU A 263 13.02 7.28 -17.04
N ALA A 264 13.39 8.48 -17.54
CA ALA A 264 14.74 8.76 -18.00
C ALA A 264 15.78 8.57 -16.90
N LEU A 265 15.51 9.10 -15.71
CA LEU A 265 16.41 8.96 -14.56
C LEU A 265 16.53 7.52 -14.06
N ARG A 266 15.42 6.78 -14.01
CA ARG A 266 15.43 5.35 -13.64
C ARG A 266 16.23 4.52 -14.62
N HIS A 267 16.09 4.76 -15.91
CA HIS A 267 16.91 4.08 -16.92
C HIS A 267 18.39 4.44 -16.76
N GLU A 268 18.74 5.72 -16.63
CA GLU A 268 20.09 6.17 -16.41
C GLU A 268 20.71 5.53 -15.16
N LEU A 269 19.96 5.48 -14.05
CA LEU A 269 20.36 4.85 -12.80
C LEU A 269 20.71 3.37 -12.99
N ALA A 270 19.82 2.62 -13.65
CA ALA A 270 20.02 1.19 -13.90
C ALA A 270 21.27 0.95 -14.76
N ARG A 271 21.44 1.73 -15.84
CA ARG A 271 22.61 1.66 -16.73
C ARG A 271 23.91 2.02 -16.00
N LEU A 272 23.86 3.03 -15.14
CA LEU A 272 25.01 3.47 -14.34
C LEU A 272 25.49 2.33 -13.41
N LEU A 273 24.56 1.57 -12.86
CA LEU A 273 24.84 0.44 -11.97
C LEU A 273 25.13 -0.88 -12.71
N GLY A 274 25.13 -0.87 -14.04
CA GLY A 274 25.48 -2.03 -14.88
C GLY A 274 24.33 -2.97 -15.22
N PHE A 275 23.09 -2.60 -14.90
CA PHE A 275 21.88 -3.33 -15.32
C PHE A 275 21.48 -3.01 -16.76
N GLY A 276 20.79 -3.94 -17.40
CA GLY A 276 20.25 -3.76 -18.75
C GLY A 276 19.14 -2.71 -18.82
N ASP A 277 18.29 -2.68 -17.81
CA ASP A 277 17.17 -1.74 -17.64
C ASP A 277 16.75 -1.63 -16.17
N TYR A 278 15.73 -0.78 -15.91
CA TYR A 278 15.25 -0.55 -14.55
C TYR A 278 14.48 -1.74 -13.96
N ALA A 279 13.86 -2.60 -14.78
CA ALA A 279 13.19 -3.79 -14.29
C ALA A 279 14.19 -4.79 -13.72
N GLU A 280 15.34 -5.02 -14.38
CA GLU A 280 16.43 -5.83 -13.82
C GLU A 280 16.97 -5.26 -12.49
N TYR A 281 17.21 -3.94 -12.44
CA TYR A 281 17.61 -3.27 -11.20
C TYR A 281 16.58 -3.47 -10.09
N SER A 282 15.31 -3.30 -10.39
CA SER A 282 14.20 -3.46 -9.44
C SER A 282 14.13 -4.88 -8.86
N LEU A 283 14.45 -5.90 -9.65
CA LEU A 283 14.42 -7.30 -9.22
C LEU A 283 15.61 -7.69 -8.31
N ALA A 284 16.66 -6.90 -8.24
CA ALA A 284 17.85 -7.21 -7.44
C ALA A 284 17.56 -7.41 -5.93
N THR A 285 16.39 -6.95 -5.44
CA THR A 285 15.95 -7.05 -4.04
C THR A 285 14.62 -7.82 -3.90
N LYS A 286 14.22 -8.59 -4.89
CA LYS A 286 12.93 -9.29 -4.94
C LYS A 286 13.10 -10.80 -5.07
N MET A 287 12.00 -11.56 -4.94
CA MET A 287 11.98 -13.02 -5.10
C MET A 287 12.11 -13.45 -6.56
N ALA A 288 11.57 -12.66 -7.50
CA ALA A 288 11.62 -13.00 -8.92
C ALA A 288 13.03 -12.83 -9.47
N ASP A 289 13.51 -13.84 -10.20
CA ASP A 289 14.91 -13.92 -10.65
C ASP A 289 15.21 -13.11 -11.92
N SER A 290 14.21 -12.84 -12.75
CA SER A 290 14.43 -12.18 -14.03
C SER A 290 13.16 -11.52 -14.61
N PRO A 291 13.34 -10.49 -15.49
CA PRO A 291 12.21 -9.90 -16.22
C PRO A 291 11.40 -10.92 -17.01
N ASN A 292 12.03 -11.91 -17.62
CA ASN A 292 11.35 -12.96 -18.37
C ASN A 292 10.42 -13.80 -17.48
N GLN A 293 10.83 -14.11 -16.24
CA GLN A 293 9.99 -14.84 -15.30
C GLN A 293 8.73 -14.05 -14.94
N VAL A 294 8.87 -12.76 -14.64
CA VAL A 294 7.72 -11.89 -14.33
C VAL A 294 6.77 -11.78 -15.52
N LEU A 295 7.29 -11.52 -16.72
CA LEU A 295 6.47 -11.41 -17.92
C LEU A 295 5.77 -12.74 -18.26
N ALA A 296 6.46 -13.87 -18.12
CA ALA A 296 5.85 -15.19 -18.34
C ALA A 296 4.70 -15.45 -17.37
N PHE A 297 4.89 -15.15 -16.09
CA PHE A 297 3.86 -15.26 -15.05
C PHE A 297 2.63 -14.39 -15.35
N LEU A 298 2.82 -13.11 -15.64
CA LEU A 298 1.73 -12.19 -15.94
C LEU A 298 0.97 -12.58 -17.22
N ASN A 299 1.69 -13.04 -18.26
CA ASN A 299 1.09 -13.48 -19.51
C ASN A 299 0.32 -14.80 -19.36
N ASP A 300 0.78 -15.74 -18.54
CA ASP A 300 0.04 -16.97 -18.23
C ASP A 300 -1.29 -16.64 -17.55
N LEU A 301 -1.26 -15.80 -16.51
CA LEU A 301 -2.49 -15.34 -15.85
C LEU A 301 -3.43 -14.60 -16.81
N ALA A 302 -2.91 -13.75 -17.68
CA ALA A 302 -3.70 -13.04 -18.68
C ALA A 302 -4.36 -14.00 -19.69
N GLY A 303 -3.63 -15.02 -20.15
CA GLY A 303 -4.15 -16.05 -21.03
C GLY A 303 -5.32 -16.83 -20.44
N ARG A 304 -5.28 -17.11 -19.13
CA ARG A 304 -6.35 -17.78 -18.39
C ARG A 304 -7.55 -16.88 -18.11
N ALA A 305 -7.30 -15.63 -17.73
CA ALA A 305 -8.35 -14.69 -17.29
C ALA A 305 -9.12 -14.04 -18.45
N LYS A 306 -8.45 -13.71 -19.56
CA LYS A 306 -9.04 -12.93 -20.67
C LYS A 306 -10.27 -13.58 -21.30
N PRO A 307 -10.32 -14.91 -21.58
CA PRO A 307 -11.53 -15.54 -22.12
C PRO A 307 -12.74 -15.41 -21.18
N GLN A 308 -12.54 -15.50 -19.87
CA GLN A 308 -13.60 -15.31 -18.89
C GLN A 308 -14.06 -13.84 -18.88
N ALA A 309 -13.13 -12.89 -18.83
CA ALA A 309 -13.44 -11.46 -18.88
C ALA A 309 -14.23 -11.08 -20.15
N GLN A 310 -13.93 -11.69 -21.31
CA GLN A 310 -14.68 -11.49 -22.53
C GLN A 310 -16.12 -12.00 -22.44
N ARG A 311 -16.33 -13.17 -21.84
CA ARG A 311 -17.69 -13.70 -21.60
C ARG A 311 -18.49 -12.79 -20.66
N GLU A 312 -17.87 -12.35 -19.56
CA GLU A 312 -18.49 -11.47 -18.57
C GLU A 312 -18.87 -10.10 -19.18
N LEU A 313 -18.01 -9.53 -20.02
CA LEU A 313 -18.33 -8.27 -20.72
C LEU A 313 -19.44 -8.46 -21.76
N THR A 314 -19.47 -9.58 -22.47
CA THR A 314 -20.54 -9.91 -23.42
C THR A 314 -21.87 -10.02 -22.70
N GLU A 315 -21.92 -10.76 -21.57
CA GLU A 315 -23.12 -10.85 -20.70
C GLU A 315 -23.59 -9.46 -20.25
N LEU A 316 -22.67 -8.60 -19.82
CA LEU A 316 -22.99 -7.24 -19.38
C LEU A 316 -23.62 -6.40 -20.52
N ARG A 317 -23.04 -6.48 -21.72
CA ARG A 317 -23.55 -5.75 -22.91
C ARG A 317 -24.93 -6.25 -23.34
N GLU A 318 -25.14 -7.55 -23.32
CA GLU A 318 -26.44 -8.16 -23.65
C GLU A 318 -27.48 -7.75 -22.63
N PHE A 319 -27.19 -7.81 -21.35
CA PHE A 319 -28.07 -7.38 -20.29
C PHE A 319 -28.45 -5.89 -20.42
N ALA A 320 -27.48 -5.01 -20.64
CA ALA A 320 -27.75 -3.57 -20.80
C ALA A 320 -28.62 -3.28 -22.02
N ARG A 321 -28.38 -3.98 -23.12
CA ARG A 321 -29.19 -3.87 -24.35
C ARG A 321 -30.62 -4.36 -24.13
N GLU A 322 -30.79 -5.55 -23.55
CA GLU A 322 -32.09 -6.23 -23.44
C GLU A 322 -33.00 -5.59 -22.38
N GLN A 323 -32.42 -5.21 -21.24
CA GLN A 323 -33.21 -4.68 -20.11
C GLN A 323 -33.37 -3.15 -20.14
N PHE A 324 -32.42 -2.43 -20.76
CA PHE A 324 -32.38 -0.97 -20.71
C PHE A 324 -32.29 -0.29 -22.10
N GLY A 325 -32.21 -1.06 -23.19
CA GLY A 325 -32.07 -0.49 -24.54
C GLY A 325 -30.71 0.19 -24.78
N GLN A 326 -29.73 -0.04 -23.90
CA GLN A 326 -28.41 0.58 -24.03
C GLN A 326 -27.50 -0.27 -24.93
N ASN A 327 -27.29 0.19 -26.16
CA ASN A 327 -26.51 -0.55 -27.15
C ASN A 327 -25.02 -0.24 -27.14
N ASP A 328 -24.62 0.92 -26.62
CA ASP A 328 -23.25 1.43 -26.64
C ASP A 328 -22.81 1.74 -25.21
N LEU A 329 -22.19 0.73 -24.54
CA LEU A 329 -21.62 0.89 -23.22
C LEU A 329 -20.26 1.60 -23.31
N GLN A 330 -20.18 2.72 -22.62
CA GLN A 330 -18.93 3.45 -22.43
C GLN A 330 -18.30 3.11 -21.08
N ALA A 331 -17.05 3.54 -20.87
CA ALA A 331 -16.33 3.23 -19.63
C ALA A 331 -17.08 3.69 -18.36
N TRP A 332 -17.76 4.83 -18.39
CA TRP A 332 -18.58 5.35 -17.29
C TRP A 332 -19.91 4.62 -17.08
N ASP A 333 -20.27 3.69 -17.96
CA ASP A 333 -21.50 2.91 -17.86
C ASP A 333 -21.24 1.52 -17.21
N ILE A 334 -20.00 1.04 -17.25
CA ILE A 334 -19.64 -0.32 -16.85
C ILE A 334 -20.05 -0.59 -15.39
N GLY A 335 -19.65 0.26 -14.44
CA GLY A 335 -20.01 0.11 -13.03
C GLY A 335 -21.52 0.11 -12.80
N TYR A 336 -22.23 1.04 -13.42
CA TYR A 336 -23.68 1.18 -13.30
C TYR A 336 -24.44 -0.06 -13.77
N TYR A 337 -24.13 -0.58 -14.96
CA TYR A 337 -24.80 -1.78 -15.47
C TYR A 337 -24.31 -3.06 -14.78
N ALA A 338 -23.08 -3.09 -14.31
CA ALA A 338 -22.58 -4.18 -13.47
C ALA A 338 -23.41 -4.32 -12.17
N GLU A 339 -23.70 -3.20 -11.49
CA GLU A 339 -24.57 -3.20 -10.31
C GLU A 339 -26.00 -3.67 -10.63
N LYS A 340 -26.58 -3.20 -11.72
CA LYS A 340 -27.90 -3.64 -12.19
C LYS A 340 -27.90 -5.14 -12.53
N LEU A 341 -26.85 -5.66 -13.19
CA LEU A 341 -26.70 -7.08 -13.51
C LEU A 341 -26.53 -7.92 -12.23
N ARG A 342 -25.71 -7.46 -11.28
CA ARG A 342 -25.54 -8.14 -9.99
C ARG A 342 -26.85 -8.24 -9.21
N LEU A 343 -27.60 -7.14 -9.16
CA LEU A 343 -28.92 -7.14 -8.53
C LEU A 343 -29.89 -8.08 -9.25
N HIS A 344 -29.90 -8.08 -10.58
CA HIS A 344 -30.75 -8.96 -11.39
C HIS A 344 -30.43 -10.43 -11.16
N ARG A 345 -29.13 -10.80 -11.18
CA ARG A 345 -28.67 -12.19 -11.13
C ARG A 345 -28.67 -12.77 -9.72
N TYR A 346 -28.17 -12.01 -8.75
CA TYR A 346 -27.95 -12.47 -7.38
C TYR A 346 -28.92 -11.89 -6.37
N ARG A 347 -29.74 -10.91 -6.78
CA ARG A 347 -30.63 -10.12 -5.90
C ARG A 347 -29.86 -9.52 -4.71
N LEU A 348 -28.63 -9.08 -4.97
CA LEU A 348 -27.71 -8.51 -4.00
C LEU A 348 -27.29 -7.12 -4.43
N SER A 349 -27.53 -6.14 -3.57
CA SER A 349 -26.87 -4.83 -3.61
C SER A 349 -25.82 -4.76 -2.50
N PRO A 350 -24.61 -4.21 -2.73
CA PRO A 350 -23.65 -3.92 -1.67
C PRO A 350 -24.22 -3.05 -0.57
N GLU A 351 -25.17 -2.16 -0.89
CA GLU A 351 -25.85 -1.31 0.07
C GLU A 351 -26.74 -2.10 1.05
N GLU A 352 -27.26 -3.28 0.67
CA GLU A 352 -27.96 -4.18 1.59
C GLU A 352 -27.03 -4.79 2.66
N LEU A 353 -25.75 -4.89 2.37
CA LEU A 353 -24.73 -5.42 3.29
C LEU A 353 -24.24 -4.35 4.27
N ARG A 354 -24.14 -3.09 3.83
CA ARG A 354 -23.57 -1.97 4.59
C ARG A 354 -24.14 -1.84 6.02
N PRO A 355 -25.45 -1.94 6.29
CA PRO A 355 -26.00 -1.87 7.64
C PRO A 355 -25.47 -2.95 8.61
N TYR A 356 -24.91 -4.04 8.08
CA TYR A 356 -24.36 -5.13 8.89
C TYR A 356 -22.86 -4.96 9.17
N PHE A 357 -22.18 -3.95 8.59
CA PHE A 357 -20.78 -3.67 8.80
C PHE A 357 -20.52 -2.30 9.46
N PRO A 358 -21.15 -2.01 10.63
CA PRO A 358 -20.79 -0.81 11.37
C PRO A 358 -19.37 -0.96 11.91
N ILE A 359 -18.60 0.12 11.89
CA ILE A 359 -17.20 0.12 12.39
C ILE A 359 -17.09 -0.39 13.83
N THR A 360 -18.10 -0.09 14.65
CA THR A 360 -18.21 -0.52 16.05
C THR A 360 -18.33 -2.03 16.23
N ARG A 361 -18.68 -2.76 15.18
CA ARG A 361 -18.74 -4.22 15.16
C ARG A 361 -17.56 -4.81 14.39
N VAL A 362 -17.19 -4.18 13.25
CA VAL A 362 -16.12 -4.67 12.38
C VAL A 362 -14.77 -4.69 13.09
N LEU A 363 -14.40 -3.62 13.79
CA LEU A 363 -13.11 -3.57 14.51
C LEU A 363 -12.96 -4.64 15.60
N PRO A 364 -13.89 -4.78 16.56
CA PRO A 364 -13.79 -5.87 17.52
C PRO A 364 -13.80 -7.26 16.87
N GLY A 365 -14.53 -7.41 15.76
CA GLY A 365 -14.56 -8.66 15.00
C GLY A 365 -13.25 -8.98 14.32
N LEU A 366 -12.58 -8.00 13.69
CA LEU A 366 -11.24 -8.12 13.13
C LEU A 366 -10.25 -8.58 14.22
N PHE A 367 -10.28 -7.92 15.37
CA PHE A 367 -9.42 -8.28 16.49
C PHE A 367 -9.71 -9.69 17.00
N GLY A 368 -10.99 -10.08 17.10
CA GLY A 368 -11.39 -11.43 17.47
C GLY A 368 -10.95 -12.51 16.47
N VAL A 369 -10.89 -12.21 15.17
CA VAL A 369 -10.29 -13.08 14.16
C VAL A 369 -8.80 -13.28 14.43
N ALA A 370 -8.06 -12.19 14.64
CA ALA A 370 -6.63 -12.25 14.92
C ALA A 370 -6.31 -12.96 16.26
N GLU A 371 -7.14 -12.74 17.29
CA GLU A 371 -7.02 -13.44 18.58
C GLU A 371 -7.13 -14.95 18.41
N ARG A 372 -8.14 -15.41 17.63
CA ARG A 372 -8.35 -16.84 17.39
C ARG A 372 -7.24 -17.48 16.57
N LEU A 373 -6.74 -16.74 15.57
CA LEU A 373 -5.69 -17.24 14.66
C LEU A 373 -4.32 -17.28 15.33
N PHE A 374 -3.97 -16.21 16.04
CA PHE A 374 -2.59 -15.96 16.43
C PHE A 374 -2.36 -15.97 17.95
N GLY A 375 -3.40 -16.12 18.76
CA GLY A 375 -3.29 -16.09 20.21
C GLY A 375 -2.83 -14.75 20.76
N ILE A 376 -3.31 -13.65 20.19
CA ILE A 376 -3.01 -12.27 20.60
C ILE A 376 -4.27 -11.62 21.18
N SER A 377 -4.11 -10.48 21.83
CA SER A 377 -5.23 -9.61 22.21
C SER A 377 -4.97 -8.18 21.76
N VAL A 378 -6.02 -7.48 21.33
CA VAL A 378 -5.94 -6.08 20.86
C VAL A 378 -6.86 -5.23 21.72
N ARG A 379 -6.33 -4.16 22.32
CA ARG A 379 -7.09 -3.29 23.22
C ARG A 379 -6.86 -1.82 22.89
N PRO A 380 -7.89 -0.96 22.96
CA PRO A 380 -7.71 0.47 22.82
C PRO A 380 -6.93 1.03 24.01
N ILE A 381 -6.06 1.99 23.72
CA ILE A 381 -5.35 2.77 24.76
C ILE A 381 -5.70 4.25 24.64
N THR A 382 -5.71 4.96 25.75
CA THR A 382 -6.01 6.39 25.84
C THR A 382 -4.79 7.16 26.33
N GLY A 383 -4.80 8.50 26.13
CA GLY A 383 -3.72 9.35 26.60
C GLY A 383 -2.49 9.36 25.69
N VAL A 384 -2.59 8.78 24.49
CA VAL A 384 -1.58 8.89 23.43
C VAL A 384 -1.99 10.03 22.49
N GLU A 385 -1.04 10.89 22.16
CA GLU A 385 -1.29 11.99 21.21
C GLU A 385 -1.50 11.48 19.79
N THR A 386 -2.43 12.13 19.10
CA THR A 386 -2.77 11.84 17.70
C THR A 386 -2.84 13.13 16.89
N TRP A 387 -2.84 13.04 15.56
CA TRP A 387 -2.90 14.17 14.63
C TRP A 387 -4.33 14.58 14.24
N HIS A 388 -5.32 13.74 14.55
CA HIS A 388 -6.73 14.00 14.26
C HIS A 388 -7.62 13.33 15.31
N THR A 389 -8.79 13.91 15.56
CA THR A 389 -9.74 13.41 16.59
C THR A 389 -10.32 12.03 16.29
N ASP A 390 -10.39 11.63 15.03
CA ASP A 390 -10.89 10.33 14.61
C ASP A 390 -9.85 9.20 14.73
N VAL A 391 -8.59 9.54 15.00
CA VAL A 391 -7.51 8.55 15.13
C VAL A 391 -7.61 7.84 16.46
N GLN A 392 -7.60 6.52 16.41
CA GLN A 392 -7.61 5.65 17.58
C GLN A 392 -6.25 4.96 17.73
N VAL A 393 -5.88 4.63 18.97
CA VAL A 393 -4.62 3.94 19.24
C VAL A 393 -4.92 2.62 19.97
N TYR A 394 -4.25 1.58 19.54
CA TYR A 394 -4.42 0.24 20.07
C TYR A 394 -3.07 -0.38 20.46
N GLU A 395 -3.14 -1.32 21.40
CA GLU A 395 -2.02 -2.12 21.87
C GLU A 395 -2.29 -3.59 21.60
N ILE A 396 -1.25 -4.29 21.13
CA ILE A 396 -1.28 -5.74 20.93
C ILE A 396 -0.47 -6.42 22.03
N SER A 397 -1.03 -7.48 22.61
CA SER A 397 -0.36 -8.35 23.57
C SER A 397 -0.54 -9.81 23.19
N ASN A 398 0.37 -10.68 23.64
CA ASN A 398 0.17 -12.13 23.59
C ASN A 398 -0.94 -12.56 24.57
N ALA A 399 -1.36 -13.82 24.50
CA ALA A 399 -2.35 -14.40 25.40
C ALA A 399 -1.93 -14.35 26.89
N ASP A 400 -0.64 -14.34 27.19
CA ASP A 400 -0.07 -14.20 28.52
C ASP A 400 0.04 -12.74 29.02
N GLY A 401 -0.41 -11.78 28.20
CA GLY A 401 -0.40 -10.35 28.51
C GLY A 401 0.92 -9.62 28.20
N ILE A 402 1.89 -10.28 27.59
CA ILE A 402 3.15 -9.62 27.17
C ILE A 402 2.87 -8.71 25.98
N HIS A 403 3.23 -7.43 26.10
CA HIS A 403 3.08 -6.46 25.03
C HIS A 403 3.94 -6.78 23.82
N ARG A 404 3.38 -6.61 22.63
CA ARG A 404 4.04 -6.87 21.34
C ARG A 404 4.28 -5.58 20.52
N GLY A 405 3.38 -4.63 20.61
CA GLY A 405 3.47 -3.36 19.89
C GLY A 405 2.20 -2.53 19.98
N ARG A 406 2.21 -1.39 19.28
CA ARG A 406 1.09 -0.44 19.24
C ARG A 406 0.82 -0.01 17.80
N PHE A 407 -0.41 0.42 17.53
CA PHE A 407 -0.71 1.02 16.23
C PHE A 407 -1.74 2.14 16.34
N TYR A 408 -1.54 3.12 15.48
CA TYR A 408 -2.51 4.17 15.21
C TYR A 408 -3.43 3.73 14.08
N LEU A 409 -4.71 4.03 14.20
CA LEU A 409 -5.74 3.65 13.24
C LEU A 409 -6.46 4.91 12.74
N ASP A 410 -6.18 5.32 11.50
CA ASP A 410 -6.72 6.49 10.83
C ASP A 410 -7.54 6.07 9.61
N LEU A 411 -8.84 5.86 9.79
CA LEU A 411 -9.67 5.13 8.82
C LEU A 411 -10.35 5.99 7.76
N TYR A 412 -10.69 7.26 8.06
CA TYR A 412 -11.67 7.98 7.25
C TYR A 412 -11.04 8.92 6.22
N ALA A 413 -11.71 9.01 5.05
CA ALA A 413 -11.40 10.03 4.06
C ALA A 413 -11.69 11.43 4.60
N ARG A 414 -10.80 12.38 4.33
CA ARG A 414 -10.96 13.80 4.66
C ARG A 414 -10.09 14.69 3.77
N PRO A 415 -10.37 16.00 3.69
CA PRO A 415 -9.50 16.95 3.00
C PRO A 415 -8.06 16.87 3.53
N HIS A 416 -7.09 17.16 2.67
CA HIS A 416 -5.66 17.16 2.98
C HIS A 416 -5.06 15.81 3.42
N LYS A 417 -5.76 14.71 3.15
CA LYS A 417 -5.27 13.35 3.34
C LYS A 417 -5.08 12.68 2.00
N ARG A 418 -3.92 12.05 1.82
CA ARG A 418 -3.62 11.25 0.62
C ARG A 418 -4.63 10.11 0.48
N GLY A 419 -5.13 9.88 -0.74
CA GLY A 419 -6.04 8.78 -1.04
C GLY A 419 -5.37 7.41 -1.01
N GLY A 420 -6.19 6.36 -0.91
CA GLY A 420 -5.75 4.96 -0.80
C GLY A 420 -5.75 4.46 0.64
N ALA A 421 -5.23 3.27 0.85
CA ALA A 421 -4.96 2.71 2.17
C ALA A 421 -3.51 2.25 2.21
N TRP A 422 -2.91 2.28 3.38
CA TRP A 422 -1.51 1.84 3.58
C TRP A 422 -1.19 1.62 5.05
N MET A 423 -0.22 0.76 5.29
CA MET A 423 0.50 0.66 6.56
C MET A 423 1.87 1.34 6.43
N ASP A 424 2.32 2.04 7.48
CA ASP A 424 3.68 2.56 7.57
C ASP A 424 4.25 2.37 8.98
N GLY A 425 5.60 2.28 9.09
CA GLY A 425 6.29 2.12 10.37
C GLY A 425 6.43 3.42 11.14
N CYS A 426 5.92 3.47 12.36
CA CYS A 426 6.21 4.56 13.31
C CYS A 426 7.53 4.30 14.04
N LEU A 427 7.67 3.09 14.58
CA LEU A 427 8.87 2.58 15.27
C LEU A 427 9.08 1.14 14.87
N ALA A 428 10.34 0.74 14.68
CA ALA A 428 10.70 -0.67 14.52
C ALA A 428 11.09 -1.30 15.87
N ARG A 429 10.94 -2.63 15.94
CA ARG A 429 11.44 -3.41 17.06
C ARG A 429 12.96 -3.42 17.04
N ARG A 430 13.60 -3.16 18.15
CA ARG A 430 15.05 -3.24 18.31
C ARG A 430 15.49 -3.43 19.75
N LEU A 431 16.73 -3.84 19.92
CA LEU A 431 17.40 -3.85 21.22
C LEU A 431 17.96 -2.45 21.54
N VAL A 432 17.68 -1.94 22.76
CA VAL A 432 18.20 -0.67 23.26
C VAL A 432 18.85 -0.93 24.63
N GLY A 433 20.17 -1.05 24.68
CA GLY A 433 20.85 -1.63 25.85
C GLY A 433 20.37 -3.06 26.09
N ASP A 434 19.93 -3.36 27.30
CA ASP A 434 19.38 -4.68 27.67
C ASP A 434 17.83 -4.77 27.50
N ALA A 435 17.18 -3.71 27.04
CA ALA A 435 15.74 -3.66 26.88
C ALA A 435 15.33 -3.73 25.40
N VAL A 436 14.20 -4.39 25.16
CA VAL A 436 13.59 -4.41 23.82
C VAL A 436 12.61 -3.26 23.70
N ARG A 437 12.82 -2.36 22.75
CA ARG A 437 11.82 -1.39 22.32
C ARG A 437 10.85 -2.06 21.37
N LEU A 438 9.56 -1.93 21.66
CA LEU A 438 8.49 -2.52 20.86
C LEU A 438 8.17 -1.68 19.62
N PRO A 439 7.68 -2.33 18.55
CA PRO A 439 7.32 -1.64 17.31
C PRO A 439 6.02 -0.84 17.46
N ALA A 440 5.87 0.17 16.62
CA ALA A 440 4.63 0.90 16.43
C ALA A 440 4.35 1.13 14.94
N ALA A 441 3.07 1.11 14.54
CA ALA A 441 2.65 1.24 13.15
C ALA A 441 1.56 2.31 12.98
N TYR A 442 1.48 2.88 11.77
CA TYR A 442 0.33 3.64 11.28
C TYR A 442 -0.48 2.75 10.32
N LEU A 443 -1.78 2.59 10.58
CA LEU A 443 -2.74 1.96 9.68
C LEU A 443 -3.68 3.04 9.18
N VAL A 444 -3.66 3.31 7.90
CA VAL A 444 -4.36 4.44 7.29
C VAL A 444 -5.31 3.94 6.21
N GLY A 445 -6.56 4.40 6.25
CA GLY A 445 -7.57 4.16 5.24
C GLY A 445 -8.21 5.45 4.73
N ASN A 446 -9.05 5.33 3.72
CA ASN A 446 -9.90 6.41 3.22
C ASN A 446 -11.34 5.91 3.07
N PHE A 447 -11.85 5.30 4.15
CA PHE A 447 -13.19 4.72 4.20
C PHE A 447 -14.27 5.79 4.35
N THR A 448 -15.51 5.38 4.11
CA THR A 448 -16.67 6.23 4.32
C THR A 448 -16.76 6.67 5.79
N PRO A 449 -16.75 7.98 6.08
CA PRO A 449 -16.82 8.48 7.46
C PRO A 449 -18.22 8.29 8.06
N PRO A 450 -18.38 8.47 9.38
CA PRO A 450 -19.68 8.58 10.04
C PRO A 450 -20.52 9.72 9.42
N VAL A 451 -21.84 9.54 9.35
CA VAL A 451 -22.76 10.54 8.83
C VAL A 451 -23.84 10.83 9.87
N GLY A 452 -23.92 12.08 10.33
CA GLY A 452 -24.79 12.46 11.43
C GLY A 452 -24.46 11.71 12.71
N ASP A 453 -25.46 11.12 13.35
CA ASP A 453 -25.33 10.34 14.58
C ASP A 453 -25.07 8.83 14.33
N ASP A 454 -25.12 8.39 13.07
CA ASP A 454 -24.88 6.99 12.71
C ASP A 454 -23.39 6.67 12.71
N PRO A 455 -22.97 5.46 13.15
CA PRO A 455 -21.58 5.02 13.02
C PRO A 455 -21.19 4.91 11.55
N ALA A 456 -19.89 4.91 11.25
CA ALA A 456 -19.42 4.58 9.91
C ALA A 456 -19.92 3.18 9.52
N LEU A 457 -20.68 3.11 8.45
CA LEU A 457 -21.20 1.88 7.86
C LEU A 457 -20.33 1.53 6.64
N LEU A 458 -19.53 0.48 6.77
CA LEU A 458 -18.55 0.11 5.75
C LEU A 458 -19.17 -0.73 4.63
N THR A 459 -18.66 -0.57 3.43
CA THR A 459 -18.86 -1.57 2.38
C THR A 459 -18.07 -2.83 2.72
N HIS A 460 -18.45 -3.98 2.17
CA HIS A 460 -17.67 -5.20 2.34
C HIS A 460 -16.23 -5.07 1.79
N ASN A 461 -16.04 -4.29 0.71
CA ASN A 461 -14.70 -4.00 0.19
C ASN A 461 -13.85 -3.17 1.18
N GLU A 462 -14.43 -2.19 1.87
CA GLU A 462 -13.73 -1.45 2.92
C GLU A 462 -13.35 -2.36 4.10
N VAL A 463 -14.19 -3.37 4.42
CA VAL A 463 -13.85 -4.40 5.41
C VAL A 463 -12.64 -5.22 4.94
N ILE A 464 -12.63 -5.68 3.68
CA ILE A 464 -11.50 -6.41 3.09
C ILE A 464 -10.22 -5.57 3.16
N THR A 465 -10.27 -4.30 2.76
CA THR A 465 -9.13 -3.39 2.83
C THR A 465 -8.63 -3.21 4.27
N MET A 466 -9.53 -3.13 5.25
CA MET A 466 -9.13 -3.05 6.66
C MET A 466 -8.39 -4.29 7.13
N PHE A 467 -8.82 -5.48 6.71
CA PHE A 467 -8.11 -6.74 6.97
C PHE A 467 -6.74 -6.77 6.32
N HIS A 468 -6.65 -6.25 5.10
CA HIS A 468 -5.40 -6.11 4.35
C HIS A 468 -4.38 -5.26 5.13
N GLU A 469 -4.72 -4.03 5.46
CA GLU A 469 -3.82 -3.12 6.18
C GLU A 469 -3.46 -3.66 7.57
N PHE A 470 -4.40 -4.32 8.23
CA PHE A 470 -4.13 -4.96 9.51
C PHE A 470 -3.18 -6.16 9.36
N GLY A 471 -3.21 -6.88 8.23
CA GLY A 471 -2.25 -7.93 7.91
C GLY A 471 -0.81 -7.42 7.83
N HIS A 472 -0.58 -6.28 7.18
CA HIS A 472 0.72 -5.58 7.21
C HIS A 472 1.09 -5.15 8.63
N GLY A 473 0.13 -4.58 9.36
CA GLY A 473 0.32 -4.19 10.76
C GLY A 473 0.78 -5.37 11.63
N LEU A 474 0.14 -6.52 11.51
CA LEU A 474 0.53 -7.73 12.24
C LEU A 474 1.94 -8.21 11.87
N HIS A 475 2.31 -8.14 10.59
CA HIS A 475 3.66 -8.49 10.15
C HIS A 475 4.73 -7.61 10.80
N HIS A 476 4.47 -6.30 10.92
CA HIS A 476 5.37 -5.38 11.59
C HIS A 476 5.38 -5.55 13.11
N LEU A 477 4.22 -5.72 13.73
CA LEU A 477 4.05 -5.65 15.18
C LEU A 477 4.33 -6.98 15.91
N LEU A 478 4.17 -8.13 15.25
CA LEU A 478 4.37 -9.44 15.88
C LEU A 478 5.80 -9.98 15.72
N THR A 479 6.69 -9.22 15.06
CA THR A 479 8.09 -9.67 14.91
C THR A 479 8.74 -9.96 16.27
N THR A 480 9.59 -10.98 16.30
CA THR A 480 10.48 -11.29 17.43
C THR A 480 11.93 -10.89 17.15
N VAL A 481 12.19 -10.41 15.93
CA VAL A 481 13.53 -10.00 15.48
C VAL A 481 13.86 -8.63 16.05
N ASN A 482 15.05 -8.52 16.67
CA ASN A 482 15.50 -7.30 17.33
C ASN A 482 16.51 -6.51 16.46
N ASP A 483 16.92 -7.07 15.32
CA ASP A 483 17.87 -6.48 14.39
C ASP A 483 17.10 -5.59 13.41
N LEU A 484 17.21 -4.28 13.58
CA LEU A 484 16.33 -3.25 12.99
C LEU A 484 16.16 -3.36 11.46
N PRO A 485 17.22 -3.61 10.65
CA PRO A 485 17.06 -3.65 9.18
C PRO A 485 16.20 -4.82 8.66
N VAL A 486 15.93 -5.84 9.48
CA VAL A 486 15.16 -7.03 9.13
C VAL A 486 14.02 -7.33 10.11
N ALA A 487 13.71 -6.36 10.98
CA ALA A 487 12.63 -6.48 11.97
C ALA A 487 11.26 -6.14 11.35
N GLY A 488 10.27 -6.99 11.55
CA GLY A 488 8.92 -6.78 11.05
C GLY A 488 8.87 -6.77 9.52
N ILE A 489 8.31 -5.72 8.94
CA ILE A 489 8.18 -5.58 7.49
C ILE A 489 9.51 -5.20 6.79
N HIS A 490 10.50 -4.74 7.57
CA HIS A 490 11.79 -4.34 7.01
C HIS A 490 12.57 -5.55 6.48
N GLY A 491 13.26 -5.37 5.37
CA GLY A 491 14.08 -6.41 4.74
C GLY A 491 13.30 -7.56 4.08
N VAL A 492 11.97 -7.51 4.08
CA VAL A 492 11.12 -8.45 3.32
C VAL A 492 11.20 -8.11 1.84
N GLU A 493 11.35 -9.12 0.98
CA GLU A 493 11.30 -8.94 -0.47
C GLU A 493 9.95 -8.32 -0.88
N TRP A 494 10.01 -7.27 -1.70
CA TRP A 494 8.84 -6.44 -2.02
C TRP A 494 7.71 -7.22 -2.71
N ASP A 495 8.04 -8.26 -3.46
CA ASP A 495 7.08 -9.15 -4.10
C ASP A 495 6.53 -10.26 -3.18
N ALA A 496 6.96 -10.27 -1.90
CA ALA A 496 6.38 -11.08 -0.84
C ALA A 496 5.65 -10.24 0.23
N VAL A 497 5.84 -8.91 0.24
CA VAL A 497 5.36 -8.05 1.33
C VAL A 497 3.84 -8.10 1.50
N GLU A 498 3.10 -8.37 0.42
CA GLU A 498 1.64 -8.50 0.41
C GLU A 498 1.13 -9.88 0.90
N LEU A 499 2.01 -10.85 1.21
CA LEU A 499 1.58 -12.16 1.67
C LEU A 499 0.70 -12.08 2.94
N PRO A 500 1.08 -11.40 4.03
CA PRO A 500 0.26 -11.35 5.24
C PRO A 500 -1.04 -10.55 5.08
N SER A 501 -1.00 -9.48 4.29
CA SER A 501 -2.15 -8.61 4.05
C SER A 501 -3.24 -9.33 3.24
N GLN A 502 -2.90 -9.84 2.06
CA GLN A 502 -3.82 -10.59 1.19
C GLN A 502 -4.28 -11.91 1.82
N PHE A 503 -3.43 -12.55 2.63
CA PHE A 503 -3.80 -13.74 3.38
C PHE A 503 -4.98 -13.47 4.31
N LEU A 504 -4.94 -12.37 5.07
CA LEU A 504 -5.97 -12.07 6.06
C LEU A 504 -7.33 -11.69 5.44
N GLU A 505 -7.35 -11.18 4.21
CA GLU A 505 -8.58 -10.87 3.44
C GLU A 505 -9.54 -12.06 3.31
N ASN A 506 -9.01 -13.28 3.30
CA ASN A 506 -9.80 -14.50 3.10
C ASN A 506 -10.85 -14.72 4.18
N TRP A 507 -10.61 -14.27 5.41
CA TRP A 507 -11.58 -14.39 6.52
C TRP A 507 -12.82 -13.53 6.33
N CYS A 508 -12.76 -12.46 5.51
CA CYS A 508 -13.93 -11.63 5.20
C CYS A 508 -15.04 -12.40 4.45
N TRP A 509 -14.79 -13.65 4.04
CA TRP A 509 -15.73 -14.48 3.30
C TRP A 509 -16.22 -15.70 4.09
N SER A 510 -15.60 -16.03 5.23
CA SER A 510 -16.01 -17.19 6.03
C SER A 510 -17.16 -16.85 6.97
N ARG A 511 -18.12 -17.78 7.13
CA ARG A 511 -19.26 -17.58 8.03
C ARG A 511 -18.82 -17.34 9.46
N GLU A 512 -17.85 -18.14 9.93
CA GLU A 512 -17.34 -18.06 11.29
C GLU A 512 -16.69 -16.70 11.61
N ALA A 513 -16.01 -16.10 10.62
CA ALA A 513 -15.45 -14.76 10.81
C ALA A 513 -16.54 -13.68 10.69
N LEU A 514 -17.47 -13.81 9.74
CA LEU A 514 -18.57 -12.86 9.58
C LEU A 514 -19.50 -12.82 10.81
N ASP A 515 -19.65 -13.90 11.55
CA ASP A 515 -20.38 -13.91 12.82
C ASP A 515 -19.72 -13.04 13.90
N LEU A 516 -18.41 -12.78 13.77
CA LEU A 516 -17.69 -11.82 14.62
C LEU A 516 -17.78 -10.38 14.10
N LEU A 517 -17.71 -10.22 12.77
CA LEU A 517 -17.56 -8.93 12.08
C LEU A 517 -18.89 -8.22 11.84
N ALA A 518 -19.97 -9.00 11.58
CA ALA A 518 -21.22 -8.48 11.09
C ALA A 518 -22.30 -8.45 12.17
N GLY A 519 -23.13 -7.39 12.11
CA GLY A 519 -24.32 -7.22 12.94
C GLY A 519 -25.01 -5.92 12.60
N HIS A 520 -26.32 -5.94 12.42
CA HIS A 520 -27.08 -4.77 11.99
C HIS A 520 -26.91 -3.62 13.00
N TYR A 521 -26.54 -2.43 12.52
CA TYR A 521 -26.11 -1.31 13.38
C TYR A 521 -27.16 -0.80 14.36
N GLN A 522 -28.47 -0.95 14.04
CA GLN A 522 -29.57 -0.55 14.92
C GLN A 522 -30.12 -1.69 15.75
N THR A 523 -30.27 -2.91 15.19
CA THR A 523 -30.95 -4.02 15.88
C THR A 523 -29.98 -5.00 16.52
N GLY A 524 -28.70 -4.99 16.11
CA GLY A 524 -27.69 -5.97 16.55
C GLY A 524 -27.85 -7.37 15.94
N GLU A 525 -28.85 -7.57 15.08
CA GLU A 525 -29.13 -8.86 14.45
C GLU A 525 -27.93 -9.30 13.56
N PRO A 526 -27.56 -10.59 13.57
CA PRO A 526 -26.48 -11.11 12.74
C PRO A 526 -26.84 -11.02 11.26
N LEU A 527 -25.81 -11.08 10.40
CA LEU A 527 -25.98 -11.15 8.95
C LEU A 527 -26.87 -12.36 8.60
N PRO A 528 -28.08 -12.13 7.98
CA PRO A 528 -28.98 -13.22 7.67
C PRO A 528 -28.36 -14.26 6.73
N GLU A 529 -28.59 -15.54 6.99
CA GLU A 529 -28.03 -16.63 6.19
C GLU A 529 -28.35 -16.47 4.70
N LYS A 530 -29.58 -16.07 4.35
CA LYS A 530 -29.97 -15.84 2.96
C LYS A 530 -29.14 -14.73 2.29
N LEU A 531 -28.79 -13.69 3.03
CA LEU A 531 -27.98 -12.57 2.52
C LEU A 531 -26.50 -13.03 2.37
N TYR A 532 -26.00 -13.78 3.34
CA TYR A 532 -24.68 -14.38 3.27
C TYR A 532 -24.52 -15.32 2.05
N GLN A 533 -25.51 -16.20 1.80
CA GLN A 533 -25.46 -17.09 0.63
C GLN A 533 -25.49 -16.31 -0.70
N ARG A 534 -26.23 -15.22 -0.78
CA ARG A 534 -26.20 -14.32 -1.96
C ARG A 534 -24.83 -13.66 -2.13
N MET A 535 -24.24 -13.23 -1.03
CA MET A 535 -22.89 -12.65 -1.02
C MET A 535 -21.83 -13.64 -1.54
N LEU A 536 -21.86 -14.89 -1.05
CA LEU A 536 -20.94 -15.94 -1.53
C LEU A 536 -21.16 -16.29 -3.00
N THR A 537 -22.41 -16.37 -3.45
CA THR A 537 -22.73 -16.65 -4.86
C THR A 537 -22.23 -15.53 -5.78
N ALA A 538 -22.22 -14.29 -5.29
CA ALA A 538 -21.72 -13.14 -6.03
C ALA A 538 -20.20 -12.90 -5.89
N LYS A 539 -19.49 -13.69 -5.09
CA LYS A 539 -18.05 -13.50 -4.80
C LYS A 539 -17.20 -13.38 -6.07
N HIS A 540 -17.48 -14.18 -7.07
CA HIS A 540 -16.73 -14.23 -8.32
C HIS A 540 -17.40 -13.46 -9.47
N PHE A 541 -18.35 -12.55 -9.14
CA PHE A 541 -19.00 -11.73 -10.14
C PHE A 541 -17.97 -10.80 -10.82
N GLN A 542 -17.84 -10.94 -12.13
CA GLN A 542 -16.88 -10.21 -12.96
C GLN A 542 -15.40 -10.38 -12.54
N ALA A 543 -15.06 -11.51 -11.94
CA ALA A 543 -13.71 -11.80 -11.49
C ALA A 543 -12.68 -11.77 -12.63
N GLY A 544 -13.05 -12.22 -13.83
CA GLY A 544 -12.20 -12.15 -15.02
C GLY A 544 -11.92 -10.70 -15.44
N ILE A 545 -12.94 -9.84 -15.48
CA ILE A 545 -12.80 -8.40 -15.78
C ILE A 545 -11.89 -7.72 -14.76
N PHE A 546 -12.07 -8.03 -13.48
CA PHE A 546 -11.23 -7.48 -12.42
C PHE A 546 -9.77 -7.94 -12.55
N LEU A 547 -9.54 -9.23 -12.79
CA LEU A 547 -8.20 -9.77 -12.91
C LEU A 547 -7.44 -9.20 -14.11
N VAL A 548 -8.06 -9.14 -15.30
CA VAL A 548 -7.39 -8.54 -16.48
C VAL A 548 -7.08 -7.05 -16.27
N ARG A 549 -7.85 -6.33 -15.46
CA ARG A 549 -7.55 -4.95 -15.10
C ARG A 549 -6.30 -4.85 -14.22
N GLN A 550 -6.13 -5.73 -13.25
CA GLN A 550 -4.91 -5.78 -12.43
C GLN A 550 -3.68 -6.18 -13.27
N LEU A 551 -3.86 -7.11 -14.20
CA LEU A 551 -2.80 -7.51 -15.13
C LEU A 551 -2.43 -6.40 -16.13
N GLU A 552 -3.39 -5.57 -16.55
CA GLU A 552 -3.11 -4.35 -17.33
C GLU A 552 -2.15 -3.43 -16.56
N PHE A 553 -2.38 -3.21 -15.26
CA PHE A 553 -1.52 -2.38 -14.43
C PHE A 553 -0.12 -2.98 -14.26
N ALA A 554 -0.05 -4.27 -13.96
CA ALA A 554 1.21 -4.95 -13.74
C ALA A 554 2.07 -5.04 -15.01
N LEU A 555 1.46 -5.39 -16.14
CA LEU A 555 2.15 -5.45 -17.43
C LEU A 555 2.55 -4.05 -17.92
N PHE A 556 1.71 -3.05 -17.72
CA PHE A 556 2.03 -1.68 -18.07
C PHE A 556 3.24 -1.18 -17.28
N ASP A 557 3.23 -1.31 -15.96
CA ASP A 557 4.36 -0.94 -15.11
C ASP A 557 5.65 -1.64 -15.54
N PHE A 558 5.59 -2.96 -15.64
CA PHE A 558 6.78 -3.75 -15.88
C PHE A 558 7.38 -3.49 -17.28
N ARG A 559 6.53 -3.46 -18.33
CA ARG A 559 6.96 -3.17 -19.70
C ARG A 559 7.47 -1.73 -19.86
N LEU A 560 6.82 -0.77 -19.18
CA LEU A 560 7.23 0.63 -19.21
C LEU A 560 8.69 0.82 -18.75
N HIS A 561 9.11 0.07 -17.74
CA HIS A 561 10.47 0.12 -17.19
C HIS A 561 11.46 -0.80 -17.93
N HIS A 562 10.99 -1.94 -18.45
CA HIS A 562 11.81 -2.89 -19.19
C HIS A 562 12.09 -2.48 -20.64
N GLU A 563 11.10 -1.86 -21.31
CA GLU A 563 11.17 -1.48 -22.73
C GLU A 563 11.56 0.00 -22.94
N TYR A 564 11.95 0.70 -21.90
CA TYR A 564 12.35 2.10 -22.01
C TYR A 564 13.56 2.26 -22.93
N ASP A 565 13.43 3.15 -23.92
CA ASP A 565 14.50 3.52 -24.85
C ASP A 565 14.71 5.04 -24.81
N PRO A 566 15.86 5.53 -24.35
CA PRO A 566 16.13 6.97 -24.24
C PRO A 566 16.05 7.72 -25.57
N ALA A 567 16.19 7.02 -26.71
CA ALA A 567 16.05 7.63 -28.04
C ALA A 567 14.59 7.90 -28.42
N GLN A 568 13.64 7.22 -27.76
CA GLN A 568 12.21 7.30 -28.05
C GLN A 568 11.40 7.96 -26.93
N GLY A 569 12.02 8.21 -25.77
CA GLY A 569 11.35 8.68 -24.55
C GLY A 569 10.51 7.59 -23.87
N GLY A 570 9.60 7.99 -22.98
CA GLY A 570 8.80 7.08 -22.17
C GLY A 570 7.78 6.24 -22.92
N ARG A 571 7.27 6.71 -24.05
CA ARG A 571 6.25 6.01 -24.85
C ARG A 571 5.05 5.54 -24.02
N VAL A 572 4.69 6.32 -23.01
CA VAL A 572 3.78 5.92 -21.92
C VAL A 572 2.44 5.43 -22.46
N LEU A 573 1.77 6.24 -23.29
CA LEU A 573 0.47 5.89 -23.86
C LEU A 573 0.58 4.80 -24.94
N GLU A 574 1.69 4.72 -25.67
CA GLU A 574 1.93 3.67 -26.65
C GLU A 574 2.03 2.30 -25.96
N ILE A 575 2.85 2.18 -24.92
CA ILE A 575 3.00 0.94 -24.16
C ILE A 575 1.69 0.58 -23.45
N LEU A 576 1.00 1.56 -22.84
CA LEU A 576 -0.30 1.32 -22.22
C LEU A 576 -1.32 0.77 -23.22
N ASN A 577 -1.40 1.36 -24.42
CA ASN A 577 -2.32 0.90 -25.44
C ASN A 577 -1.95 -0.48 -25.98
N ALA A 578 -0.66 -0.79 -26.14
CA ALA A 578 -0.21 -2.13 -26.51
C ALA A 578 -0.60 -3.18 -25.46
N VAL A 579 -0.42 -2.87 -24.16
CA VAL A 579 -0.86 -3.74 -23.07
C VAL A 579 -2.39 -3.89 -23.07
N ARG A 580 -3.15 -2.82 -23.26
CA ARG A 580 -4.62 -2.87 -23.36
C ARG A 580 -5.10 -3.77 -24.48
N GLN A 581 -4.50 -3.69 -25.66
CA GLN A 581 -4.81 -4.59 -26.79
C GLN A 581 -4.54 -6.05 -26.43
N GLN A 582 -3.47 -6.30 -25.69
CA GLN A 582 -3.08 -7.65 -25.27
C GLN A 582 -4.03 -8.23 -24.22
N VAL A 583 -4.36 -7.52 -23.15
CA VAL A 583 -5.04 -8.08 -21.97
C VAL A 583 -6.42 -7.49 -21.68
N ALA A 584 -6.66 -6.22 -21.96
CA ALA A 584 -7.90 -5.57 -21.58
C ALA A 584 -9.09 -6.05 -22.42
N VAL A 585 -10.28 -6.02 -21.83
CA VAL A 585 -11.56 -6.25 -22.52
C VAL A 585 -12.43 -4.99 -22.56
N ILE A 586 -12.18 -4.04 -21.65
CA ILE A 586 -12.80 -2.71 -21.65
C ILE A 586 -11.76 -1.72 -22.14
N THR A 587 -12.09 -0.97 -23.19
CA THR A 587 -11.21 0.08 -23.73
C THR A 587 -11.67 1.44 -23.21
N PRO A 588 -10.86 2.11 -22.38
CA PRO A 588 -11.14 3.48 -21.96
C PRO A 588 -11.08 4.46 -23.13
N PRO A 589 -11.71 5.64 -23.03
CA PRO A 589 -11.57 6.70 -24.03
C PRO A 589 -10.11 7.15 -24.22
N ASP A 590 -9.80 7.67 -25.40
CA ASP A 590 -8.43 8.11 -25.77
C ASP A 590 -7.89 9.24 -24.87
N TYR A 591 -8.76 10.03 -24.26
CA TYR A 591 -8.38 11.07 -23.29
C TYR A 591 -8.09 10.54 -21.90
N ASN A 592 -8.27 9.24 -21.63
CA ASN A 592 -7.92 8.66 -20.33
C ASN A 592 -6.42 8.77 -20.05
N ARG A 593 -6.07 9.34 -18.92
CA ARG A 593 -4.70 9.58 -18.47
C ARG A 593 -4.41 8.84 -17.15
N PHE A 594 -4.85 7.59 -17.06
CA PHE A 594 -4.58 6.73 -15.91
C PHE A 594 -3.12 6.80 -15.41
N PRO A 595 -2.08 6.80 -16.27
CA PRO A 595 -0.70 6.85 -15.78
C PRO A 595 -0.38 8.08 -14.94
N ASN A 596 -1.03 9.22 -15.24
CA ASN A 596 -0.77 10.49 -14.55
C ASN A 596 -1.21 10.52 -13.08
N ALA A 597 -2.04 9.54 -12.66
CA ALA A 597 -2.48 9.37 -11.28
C ALA A 597 -2.04 8.02 -10.68
N PHE A 598 -1.13 7.29 -11.35
CA PHE A 598 -0.67 5.98 -10.87
C PHE A 598 0.46 6.11 -9.84
N THR A 599 0.10 6.56 -8.65
CA THR A 599 1.02 6.83 -7.54
C THR A 599 1.86 5.62 -7.13
N HIS A 600 1.32 4.40 -7.22
CA HIS A 600 2.04 3.16 -6.86
C HIS A 600 3.42 3.07 -7.52
N ILE A 601 3.52 3.38 -8.81
CA ILE A 601 4.77 3.20 -9.57
C ILE A 601 5.60 4.49 -9.70
N PHE A 602 5.01 5.68 -9.53
CA PHE A 602 5.72 6.94 -9.70
C PHE A 602 6.05 7.67 -8.40
N SER A 603 5.36 7.35 -7.30
CA SER A 603 5.61 7.92 -5.97
C SER A 603 5.58 6.91 -4.83
N GLY A 604 5.06 5.70 -5.06
CA GLY A 604 5.14 4.56 -4.16
C GLY A 604 6.30 3.63 -4.50
N GLY A 605 6.51 2.59 -3.74
CA GLY A 605 7.63 1.64 -3.90
C GLY A 605 7.48 0.60 -5.01
N TYR A 606 6.47 0.69 -5.89
CA TYR A 606 6.09 -0.37 -6.83
C TYR A 606 6.61 -0.19 -8.27
N ALA A 607 7.62 0.65 -8.50
CA ALA A 607 8.23 0.81 -9.82
C ALA A 607 8.87 -0.49 -10.34
N ALA A 608 8.47 -0.94 -11.52
CA ALA A 608 8.76 -2.29 -12.04
C ALA A 608 8.49 -3.38 -10.97
N GLY A 609 7.43 -3.18 -10.19
CA GLY A 609 7.11 -3.97 -9.01
C GLY A 609 5.62 -4.17 -8.76
N TYR A 610 4.72 -3.59 -9.57
CA TYR A 610 3.27 -3.78 -9.37
C TYR A 610 2.82 -5.23 -9.54
N TYR A 611 3.60 -6.06 -10.24
CA TYR A 611 3.37 -7.50 -10.33
C TYR A 611 3.37 -8.18 -8.96
N SER A 612 4.02 -7.59 -7.96
CA SER A 612 4.12 -8.09 -6.58
C SER A 612 2.77 -8.44 -5.97
N TYR A 613 1.72 -7.66 -6.28
CA TYR A 613 0.35 -7.97 -5.84
C TYR A 613 -0.13 -9.35 -6.29
N LYS A 614 0.12 -9.72 -7.56
CA LYS A 614 -0.28 -11.03 -8.07
C LYS A 614 0.70 -12.13 -7.70
N TRP A 615 1.97 -11.81 -7.54
CA TRP A 615 2.99 -12.73 -7.07
C TRP A 615 2.73 -13.16 -5.62
N ALA A 616 2.55 -12.19 -4.73
CA ALA A 616 2.22 -12.44 -3.33
C ALA A 616 0.84 -13.09 -3.14
N GLU A 617 -0.11 -12.84 -4.04
CA GLU A 617 -1.43 -13.49 -3.99
C GLU A 617 -1.34 -14.99 -4.25
N VAL A 618 -0.37 -15.47 -5.03
CA VAL A 618 -0.07 -16.92 -5.14
C VAL A 618 0.36 -17.46 -3.77
N LEU A 619 1.27 -16.75 -3.09
CA LEU A 619 1.73 -17.15 -1.76
C LEU A 619 0.58 -17.14 -0.75
N SER A 620 -0.22 -16.09 -0.73
CA SER A 620 -1.31 -15.90 0.24
C SER A 620 -2.43 -16.92 0.04
N ALA A 621 -2.82 -17.19 -1.21
CA ALA A 621 -3.84 -18.17 -1.54
C ALA A 621 -3.42 -19.60 -1.15
N ASP A 622 -2.16 -19.96 -1.43
CA ASP A 622 -1.64 -21.28 -1.04
C ASP A 622 -1.43 -21.38 0.49
N ALA A 623 -1.03 -20.29 1.16
CA ALA A 623 -0.98 -20.25 2.62
C ALA A 623 -2.38 -20.44 3.23
N PHE A 624 -3.40 -19.78 2.68
CA PHE A 624 -4.78 -19.92 3.13
C PHE A 624 -5.33 -21.34 2.92
N SER A 625 -4.91 -22.05 1.86
CA SER A 625 -5.34 -23.42 1.62
C SER A 625 -4.97 -24.38 2.78
N ALA A 626 -3.94 -24.09 3.58
CA ALA A 626 -3.65 -24.84 4.79
C ALA A 626 -4.77 -24.75 5.83
N PHE A 627 -5.45 -23.60 5.92
CA PHE A 627 -6.60 -23.42 6.82
C PHE A 627 -7.87 -24.06 6.25
N GLU A 628 -8.02 -24.11 4.93
CA GLU A 628 -9.11 -24.89 4.31
C GLU A 628 -8.93 -26.39 4.57
N GLU A 629 -7.69 -26.89 4.61
CA GLU A 629 -7.36 -28.30 4.90
C GLU A 629 -7.59 -28.68 6.37
N HIS A 630 -7.32 -27.80 7.33
CA HIS A 630 -7.30 -28.12 8.77
C HIS A 630 -8.41 -27.44 9.57
N GLY A 631 -9.04 -26.40 9.03
CA GLY A 631 -10.07 -25.60 9.68
C GLY A 631 -9.70 -24.11 9.69
N ILE A 632 -10.69 -23.26 9.39
CA ILE A 632 -10.52 -21.81 9.20
C ILE A 632 -9.94 -21.11 10.44
N PHE A 633 -10.13 -21.66 11.62
CA PHE A 633 -9.57 -21.15 12.90
C PHE A 633 -8.70 -22.21 13.60
N ASP A 634 -8.03 -23.11 12.82
CA ASP A 634 -7.11 -24.07 13.43
C ASP A 634 -5.93 -23.33 14.09
N ALA A 635 -5.85 -23.39 15.41
CA ALA A 635 -4.86 -22.69 16.19
C ALA A 635 -3.42 -23.18 15.94
N VAL A 636 -3.25 -24.44 15.56
CA VAL A 636 -1.92 -25.02 15.25
C VAL A 636 -1.40 -24.40 13.96
N THR A 637 -2.24 -24.37 12.91
CA THR A 637 -1.91 -23.73 11.64
C THR A 637 -1.68 -22.24 11.82
N GLY A 638 -2.52 -21.54 12.62
CA GLY A 638 -2.35 -20.12 12.96
C GLY A 638 -1.03 -19.84 13.65
N THR A 639 -0.65 -20.64 14.64
CA THR A 639 0.64 -20.55 15.32
C THR A 639 1.81 -20.75 14.35
N ARG A 640 1.74 -21.78 13.48
CA ARG A 640 2.77 -22.02 12.45
C ARG A 640 2.92 -20.83 11.49
N PHE A 641 1.81 -20.22 11.06
CA PHE A 641 1.84 -19.02 10.21
C PHE A 641 2.50 -17.85 10.94
N ARG A 642 2.07 -17.59 12.18
CA ARG A 642 2.67 -16.54 13.02
C ARG A 642 4.17 -16.73 13.18
N GLU A 643 4.63 -17.93 13.58
CA GLU A 643 6.04 -18.21 13.88
C GLU A 643 6.94 -18.25 12.62
N ASN A 644 6.40 -18.63 11.45
CA ASN A 644 7.19 -18.79 10.24
C ASN A 644 7.09 -17.64 9.25
N ILE A 645 6.04 -16.81 9.34
CA ILE A 645 5.83 -15.68 8.44
C ILE A 645 5.88 -14.35 9.22
N LEU A 646 5.01 -14.17 10.24
CA LEU A 646 4.86 -12.87 10.90
C LEU A 646 6.03 -12.55 11.84
N GLU A 647 6.44 -13.50 12.69
CA GLU A 647 7.44 -13.26 13.73
C GLU A 647 8.85 -13.17 13.19
N VAL A 648 9.12 -13.76 12.05
CA VAL A 648 10.48 -13.78 11.46
C VAL A 648 10.80 -12.52 10.65
N GLY A 649 9.80 -11.75 10.23
CA GLY A 649 9.99 -10.54 9.43
C GLY A 649 10.85 -10.80 8.21
N GLY A 650 11.77 -9.89 7.91
CA GLY A 650 12.76 -9.99 6.84
C GLY A 650 14.05 -10.73 7.20
N SER A 651 14.10 -11.45 8.34
CA SER A 651 15.34 -12.09 8.83
C SER A 651 15.82 -13.29 8.00
N ARG A 652 15.04 -13.74 7.04
CA ARG A 652 15.38 -14.79 6.07
C ARG A 652 14.58 -14.59 4.78
N PRO A 653 15.01 -15.19 3.64
CA PRO A 653 14.28 -15.08 2.39
C PRO A 653 12.82 -15.53 2.52
N ALA A 654 11.89 -14.80 1.88
CA ALA A 654 10.46 -15.06 1.96
C ALA A 654 10.08 -16.47 1.48
N MET A 655 10.75 -16.99 0.44
CA MET A 655 10.58 -18.38 -0.01
C MET A 655 10.93 -19.37 1.11
N SER A 656 12.00 -19.15 1.87
CA SER A 656 12.36 -20.00 3.00
C SER A 656 11.31 -19.95 4.11
N SER A 657 10.74 -18.78 4.36
CA SER A 657 9.63 -18.59 5.31
C SER A 657 8.37 -19.33 4.87
N PHE A 658 8.02 -19.22 3.60
CA PHE A 658 6.87 -19.93 3.02
C PHE A 658 7.06 -21.45 3.08
N MET A 659 8.23 -21.98 2.68
CA MET A 659 8.53 -23.41 2.74
C MET A 659 8.53 -23.94 4.19
N ALA A 660 9.00 -23.16 5.16
CA ALA A 660 8.92 -23.53 6.58
C ALA A 660 7.46 -23.63 7.08
N PHE A 661 6.58 -22.77 6.57
CA PHE A 661 5.14 -22.85 6.87
C PHE A 661 4.44 -23.97 6.12
N ARG A 662 4.57 -24.05 4.77
CA ARG A 662 3.79 -24.99 3.94
C ARG A 662 4.44 -26.35 3.73
N GLY A 663 5.77 -26.50 3.96
CA GLY A 663 6.54 -27.71 3.71
C GLY A 663 6.85 -27.95 2.23
N ARG A 664 6.52 -27.02 1.34
CA ARG A 664 6.75 -27.10 -0.12
C ARG A 664 6.77 -25.71 -0.74
N GLU A 665 7.16 -25.62 -1.99
CA GLU A 665 7.05 -24.40 -2.79
C GLU A 665 5.58 -24.01 -3.06
N PRO A 666 5.29 -22.72 -3.31
CA PRO A 666 3.95 -22.22 -3.59
C PRO A 666 3.39 -22.78 -4.92
N GLN A 667 2.08 -22.96 -4.97
CA GLN A 667 1.33 -23.45 -6.13
C GLN A 667 0.32 -22.39 -6.57
N ILE A 668 0.07 -22.28 -7.88
CA ILE A 668 -0.84 -21.29 -8.47
C ILE A 668 -2.31 -21.69 -8.39
N GLU A 669 -2.60 -22.99 -8.28
CA GLU A 669 -3.96 -23.54 -8.30
C GLU A 669 -4.87 -22.94 -7.21
N PRO A 670 -4.42 -22.75 -5.96
CA PRO A 670 -5.23 -22.06 -4.94
C PRO A 670 -5.64 -20.66 -5.36
N LEU A 671 -4.75 -19.88 -5.97
CA LEU A 671 -5.08 -18.55 -6.49
C LEU A 671 -6.19 -18.61 -7.54
N LEU A 672 -6.05 -19.46 -8.55
CA LEU A 672 -7.03 -19.59 -9.63
C LEU A 672 -8.41 -19.97 -9.07
N ARG A 673 -8.45 -20.90 -8.12
CA ARG A 673 -9.69 -21.33 -7.46
C ARG A 673 -10.31 -20.19 -6.63
N LEU A 674 -9.52 -19.51 -5.80
CA LEU A 674 -10.01 -18.42 -4.94
C LEU A 674 -10.44 -17.19 -5.75
N SER A 675 -9.80 -16.94 -6.89
CA SER A 675 -10.17 -15.87 -7.82
C SER A 675 -11.37 -16.23 -8.72
N GLY A 676 -11.85 -17.48 -8.68
CA GLY A 676 -12.95 -17.93 -9.54
C GLY A 676 -12.58 -17.98 -11.03
N ILE A 677 -11.30 -18.14 -11.34
CA ILE A 677 -10.80 -18.31 -12.71
C ILE A 677 -10.89 -19.81 -13.05
N THR A 678 -11.77 -20.13 -13.97
CA THR A 678 -11.90 -21.50 -14.47
C THR A 678 -10.78 -21.79 -15.47
N ALA A 679 -10.06 -22.91 -15.24
CA ALA A 679 -8.98 -23.39 -16.13
C ALA A 679 -9.47 -23.65 -17.56
#